data_e784298f5c8c7f07abf64bd750d2d193
#
_entry.id   e784298f5c8c7f07abf64bd750d2d193
#
_cell.length_a   1.000
_cell.length_b   1.000
_cell.length_c   1.000
_cell.angle_alpha   90.00
_cell.angle_beta   90.00
_cell.angle_gamma   90.00
#
_symmetry.space_group_name_H-M   'P 1'
#
loop_
_entity.id
_entity.type
_entity.pdbx_description
1 polymer ?
#
loop_
_entity_poly.entity_id
_entity_poly.type
_entity_poly.pdbx_seq_one_letter_code
_entity_poly.pdbx_strand_id
1 'polypeptide(L)'
;MQAKFIQRRRRVWLAAALLAGAVALVIAFRHHSSGSSQLVTQSSHSDYVDGAVCASCHQDVAETYRKTGMGRSFFIPTAANEVEDYTQANTVFHPPSGLRYTMVERNGEFFERRSQAGFDGKETNVMEERIDYVIGSGNHSRSYLHRAPDGQLIELPVSWYSEVSGYWAMSPGYDWNGQKDFRRAITAECMFCHNGYPEGDAGLERSIFPEKLPHGIDCQRCHGPGRAHVEAAMSGHAVPELVRSAIVNPGRLGRERQLEVCMQCHLETSRHEPNEQRAFDRAILSYRPGQPMEDFKLYFEPANYENQAGNETDDSFEIAHAAYRLRKSACFRNSQMTCLTCHDPHDIPRGQDAIAHYTEVCLSCHRGVTHTVALPPTSTCLSCHMPKRRTEDAVHVVMTDHFIRRTQPQRDLLAPIAEIPTPEGSFTKVALYYPAKAPPTPAAEISMAEAQVRDNGISRLQALLERYQPNSPKPYLVLADAYDREGNNAEVARWSRQALTKHENFRPAVVKLVPALFAIHQDAQATKVLEEAVERYPTDDLLLSDLGNAYLRQGEIAQASSALERAVRANPERSESHNLLGVVAVKQGDRATGEHEFREALRSQPDFTEARDNLGNLLVEEHGYAEAEFQFEKAIEADADFAEAHHHLGRLLVLMDQLPRAVIELREAAQQEPNEPQVHEDLADVLAATGHATEAITEYERVLALRPDQPQAHLGLGMVLLGQHRAAEARLHLQAAANSSDPEIAQTARRVLGKL
;
A
#
# COMPACT_ATOMS: atom_id res chain seq x y z
N MET A 1 71.27 48.09 9.04
CA MET A 1 70.57 47.02 8.36
C MET A 1 69.55 46.23 9.24
N GLN A 2 69.79 46.10 10.51
CA GLN A 2 68.91 45.34 11.45
C GLN A 2 67.51 45.89 11.65
N ALA A 3 67.31 47.20 11.68
CA ALA A 3 66.00 47.83 11.94
C ALA A 3 64.96 47.57 10.83
N LYS A 4 65.38 47.52 9.54
CA LYS A 4 64.50 47.20 8.43
C LYS A 4 64.06 45.73 8.37
N PHE A 5 64.88 44.84 8.94
CA PHE A 5 64.60 43.37 8.99
C PHE A 5 63.52 43.04 10.05
N ILE A 6 63.54 43.71 11.19
CA ILE A 6 62.58 43.57 12.29
C ILE A 6 61.20 44.14 11.87
N GLN A 7 61.17 45.25 11.14
CA GLN A 7 59.94 45.86 10.66
C GLN A 7 59.25 45.02 9.58
N ARG A 8 60.04 44.31 8.73
CA ARG A 8 59.52 43.42 7.70
C ARG A 8 58.96 42.13 8.32
N ARG A 9 59.57 41.57 9.32
CA ARG A 9 59.04 40.41 10.07
C ARG A 9 57.74 40.75 10.81
N ARG A 10 57.65 41.92 11.47
CA ARG A 10 56.42 42.38 12.12
C ARG A 10 55.24 42.54 11.14
N ARG A 11 55.50 43.05 9.95
CA ARG A 11 54.44 43.16 8.90
C ARG A 11 53.99 41.80 8.36
N VAL A 12 54.89 40.84 8.24
CA VAL A 12 54.55 39.47 7.81
C VAL A 12 53.73 38.74 8.90
N TRP A 13 54.10 38.92 10.18
CA TRP A 13 53.34 38.34 11.29
C TRP A 13 51.96 39.00 11.48
N LEU A 14 51.83 40.30 11.25
CA LEU A 14 50.55 41.00 11.24
C LEU A 14 49.66 40.59 10.07
N ALA A 15 50.22 40.39 8.89
CA ALA A 15 49.47 39.87 7.73
C ALA A 15 49.03 38.43 7.94
N ALA A 16 49.87 37.57 8.50
CA ALA A 16 49.53 36.19 8.85
C ALA A 16 48.44 36.11 9.95
N ALA A 17 48.51 36.97 10.96
CA ALA A 17 47.47 37.03 12.00
C ALA A 17 46.13 37.58 11.48
N LEU A 18 46.14 38.54 10.55
CA LEU A 18 44.94 39.03 9.88
C LEU A 18 44.33 37.97 8.92
N LEU A 19 45.18 37.21 8.23
CA LEU A 19 44.73 36.11 7.41
C LEU A 19 44.12 34.95 8.23
N ALA A 20 44.76 34.61 9.35
CA ALA A 20 44.25 33.62 10.29
C ALA A 20 42.95 34.08 10.95
N GLY A 21 42.83 35.36 11.30
CA GLY A 21 41.59 35.98 11.79
C GLY A 21 40.47 35.96 10.73
N ALA A 22 40.78 36.28 9.46
CA ALA A 22 39.83 36.25 8.39
C ALA A 22 39.37 34.79 8.08
N VAL A 23 40.27 33.82 8.10
CA VAL A 23 39.93 32.40 7.95
C VAL A 23 39.09 31.91 9.14
N ALA A 24 39.41 32.30 10.38
CA ALA A 24 38.58 31.96 11.53
C ALA A 24 37.19 32.63 11.49
N LEU A 25 37.10 33.87 10.97
CA LEU A 25 35.80 34.53 10.73
C LEU A 25 35.00 33.89 9.63
N VAL A 26 35.63 33.43 8.55
CA VAL A 26 34.97 32.71 7.45
C VAL A 26 34.51 31.31 7.90
N ILE A 27 35.30 30.64 8.76
CA ILE A 27 34.89 29.39 9.38
C ILE A 27 33.76 29.62 10.40
N ALA A 28 33.82 30.67 11.22
CA ALA A 28 32.74 31.05 12.14
C ALA A 28 31.47 31.50 11.37
N PHE A 29 31.61 32.22 10.23
CA PHE A 29 30.49 32.59 9.38
C PHE A 29 29.93 31.39 8.61
N ARG A 30 30.75 30.43 8.20
CA ARG A 30 30.28 29.16 7.65
C ARG A 30 29.60 28.29 8.70
N HIS A 31 30.02 28.34 9.95
CA HIS A 31 29.33 27.68 11.07
C HIS A 31 28.06 28.43 11.52
N HIS A 32 27.93 29.75 11.23
CA HIS A 32 26.75 30.55 11.59
C HIS A 32 25.75 30.69 10.42
N SER A 33 26.17 30.45 9.19
CA SER A 33 25.27 30.46 8.00
C SER A 33 24.88 29.06 7.49
N SER A 34 25.36 28.00 8.11
CA SER A 34 24.74 26.70 8.12
C SER A 34 23.71 26.61 9.26
N GLY A 35 22.89 27.62 9.42
CA GLY A 35 21.50 27.48 9.79
C GLY A 35 20.79 26.78 8.65
N SER A 36 21.20 25.54 8.33
CA SER A 36 20.30 24.53 7.84
C SER A 36 19.14 24.55 8.84
N SER A 37 17.97 24.92 8.41
CA SER A 37 16.76 24.32 8.92
C SER A 37 17.00 22.81 8.83
N GLN A 38 17.68 22.23 9.84
CA GLN A 38 17.46 20.87 10.19
C GLN A 38 15.94 20.78 10.26
N LEU A 39 15.34 20.13 9.25
CA LEU A 39 14.10 19.42 9.46
C LEU A 39 14.21 18.92 10.89
N VAL A 40 13.29 19.34 11.76
CA VAL A 40 13.27 18.96 13.17
C VAL A 40 13.01 17.46 13.22
N THR A 41 14.01 16.68 12.85
CA THR A 41 14.23 15.31 13.26
C THR A 41 14.96 15.33 14.61
N GLN A 42 14.55 16.22 15.50
CA GLN A 42 14.74 15.97 16.92
C GLN A 42 13.72 14.89 17.24
N SER A 43 14.21 13.69 17.56
CA SER A 43 13.41 12.59 18.03
C SER A 43 12.41 13.15 19.04
N SER A 44 11.14 13.22 18.67
CA SER A 44 10.03 13.62 19.55
C SER A 44 9.96 12.73 20.80
N HIS A 45 10.72 11.66 20.82
CA HIS A 45 10.77 10.63 21.84
C HIS A 45 11.63 10.97 23.07
N SER A 46 12.52 11.97 22.99
CA SER A 46 13.31 12.37 24.18
C SER A 46 12.44 12.91 25.32
N ASP A 47 11.24 13.42 25.01
CA ASP A 47 10.28 13.96 25.99
C ASP A 47 9.32 12.90 26.53
N TYR A 48 9.26 11.71 25.91
CA TYR A 48 8.40 10.60 26.32
C TYR A 48 9.14 9.68 27.31
N VAL A 49 8.37 8.90 28.06
CA VAL A 49 8.87 7.90 29.01
C VAL A 49 8.22 6.56 28.72
N ASP A 50 8.80 5.46 29.20
CA ASP A 50 8.15 4.16 29.17
C ASP A 50 6.79 4.22 29.91
N GLY A 51 5.73 3.69 29.34
CA GLY A 51 4.40 3.63 29.95
C GLY A 51 4.36 2.92 31.30
N ALA A 52 5.31 2.04 31.58
CA ALA A 52 5.48 1.41 32.88
C ALA A 52 5.81 2.42 34.00
N VAL A 53 6.48 3.52 33.65
CA VAL A 53 6.78 4.61 34.60
C VAL A 53 5.47 5.28 35.04
N CYS A 54 4.55 5.53 34.10
CA CYS A 54 3.23 6.07 34.43
C CYS A 54 2.46 5.11 35.35
N ALA A 55 2.44 3.81 35.00
CA ALA A 55 1.77 2.78 35.76
C ALA A 55 2.34 2.61 37.19
N SER A 56 3.61 2.89 37.42
CA SER A 56 4.22 2.78 38.76
C SER A 56 3.63 3.75 39.78
N CYS A 57 3.12 4.91 39.34
CA CYS A 57 2.47 5.91 40.20
C CYS A 57 0.94 5.89 40.08
N HIS A 58 0.39 5.51 38.92
CA HIS A 58 -1.05 5.48 38.62
C HIS A 58 -1.56 4.05 38.47
N GLN A 59 -1.29 3.17 39.44
CA GLN A 59 -1.54 1.71 39.37
C GLN A 59 -2.99 1.37 39.06
N ASP A 60 -3.94 1.93 39.82
CA ASP A 60 -5.38 1.64 39.68
C ASP A 60 -5.89 2.01 38.28
N VAL A 61 -5.51 3.22 37.81
CA VAL A 61 -5.88 3.69 36.49
C VAL A 61 -5.25 2.85 35.38
N ALA A 62 -3.98 2.49 35.55
CA ALA A 62 -3.30 1.64 34.56
C ALA A 62 -3.88 0.23 34.51
N GLU A 63 -4.33 -0.33 35.63
CA GLU A 63 -4.95 -1.65 35.70
C GLU A 63 -6.31 -1.69 35.02
N THR A 64 -7.17 -0.69 35.22
CA THR A 64 -8.45 -0.59 34.53
C THR A 64 -8.26 -0.29 33.04
N TYR A 65 -7.37 0.64 32.71
CA TYR A 65 -7.07 1.03 31.32
C TYR A 65 -6.58 -0.16 30.48
N ARG A 66 -5.70 -1.01 31.01
CA ARG A 66 -5.23 -2.21 30.30
C ARG A 66 -6.33 -3.20 29.94
N LYS A 67 -7.52 -3.10 30.55
CA LYS A 67 -8.70 -3.92 30.22
C LYS A 67 -9.54 -3.28 29.09
N THR A 68 -9.31 -2.00 28.76
CA THR A 68 -10.05 -1.33 27.69
C THR A 68 -9.64 -1.82 26.29
N GLY A 69 -10.42 -1.47 25.28
CA GLY A 69 -10.08 -1.78 23.87
C GLY A 69 -8.79 -1.10 23.44
N MET A 70 -8.59 0.17 23.81
CA MET A 70 -7.38 0.93 23.50
C MET A 70 -6.13 0.36 24.15
N GLY A 71 -6.21 -0.01 25.45
CA GLY A 71 -5.08 -0.60 26.18
C GLY A 71 -4.67 -1.98 25.67
N ARG A 72 -5.55 -2.67 24.91
CA ARG A 72 -5.32 -4.00 24.32
C ARG A 72 -5.33 -3.98 22.79
N SER A 73 -5.13 -2.82 22.17
CA SER A 73 -5.23 -2.69 20.72
C SER A 73 -4.04 -3.27 19.95
N PHE A 74 -2.92 -3.56 20.65
CA PHE A 74 -1.70 -4.13 20.06
C PHE A 74 -0.91 -4.90 21.13
N PHE A 75 -0.56 -6.16 20.86
CA PHE A 75 0.16 -7.00 21.84
C PHE A 75 0.82 -8.21 21.16
N ILE A 76 1.72 -8.88 21.89
CA ILE A 76 2.31 -10.17 21.50
C ILE A 76 1.34 -11.30 21.91
N PRO A 77 0.97 -12.24 21.02
CA PRO A 77 0.09 -13.34 21.34
C PRO A 77 0.74 -14.30 22.36
N THR A 78 -0.07 -14.76 23.30
CA THR A 78 0.31 -15.75 24.30
C THR A 78 -0.92 -16.57 24.68
N ALA A 79 -0.76 -17.79 25.18
CA ALA A 79 -1.87 -18.60 25.67
C ALA A 79 -2.74 -17.92 26.76
N ALA A 80 -2.19 -16.91 27.46
CA ALA A 80 -2.93 -16.18 28.49
C ALA A 80 -3.85 -15.09 27.94
N ASN A 81 -3.61 -14.60 26.71
CA ASN A 81 -4.40 -13.55 26.05
C ASN A 81 -5.15 -14.04 24.81
N GLU A 82 -5.10 -15.34 24.53
CA GLU A 82 -5.85 -16.04 23.49
C GLU A 82 -7.36 -16.02 23.80
N VAL A 83 -8.17 -15.81 22.77
CA VAL A 83 -9.65 -15.93 22.81
C VAL A 83 -10.15 -16.75 21.61
N GLU A 84 -9.27 -17.06 20.70
CA GLU A 84 -9.49 -17.76 19.42
C GLU A 84 -9.43 -19.28 19.64
N ASP A 85 -10.11 -20.04 18.78
CA ASP A 85 -9.98 -21.49 18.71
C ASP A 85 -9.13 -21.89 17.48
N TYR A 86 -7.89 -22.29 17.73
CA TYR A 86 -6.96 -22.77 16.69
C TYR A 86 -7.15 -24.27 16.36
N THR A 87 -8.10 -24.94 17.00
CA THR A 87 -8.30 -26.41 16.86
C THR A 87 -9.52 -26.79 16.03
N GLN A 88 -10.52 -25.91 15.98
CA GLN A 88 -11.77 -26.16 15.28
C GLN A 88 -12.11 -25.00 14.33
N ALA A 89 -12.63 -25.33 13.14
CA ALA A 89 -13.00 -24.35 12.10
C ALA A 89 -11.89 -23.31 11.82
N ASN A 90 -10.63 -23.71 12.00
CA ASN A 90 -9.44 -22.89 11.91
C ASN A 90 -8.90 -22.71 10.48
N THR A 91 -9.70 -23.10 9.47
CA THR A 91 -9.31 -23.02 8.06
C THR A 91 -10.31 -22.18 7.29
N VAL A 92 -9.81 -21.17 6.59
CA VAL A 92 -10.56 -20.32 5.68
C VAL A 92 -10.15 -20.64 4.23
N PHE A 93 -11.12 -20.92 3.38
CA PHE A 93 -10.90 -21.03 1.93
C PHE A 93 -11.33 -19.75 1.26
N HIS A 94 -10.44 -19.16 0.46
CA HIS A 94 -10.70 -17.95 -0.32
C HIS A 94 -10.99 -18.34 -1.77
N PRO A 95 -12.29 -18.43 -2.20
CA PRO A 95 -12.65 -18.94 -3.52
C PRO A 95 -12.03 -18.14 -4.68
N PRO A 96 -11.94 -16.79 -4.61
CA PRO A 96 -11.42 -16.02 -5.73
C PRO A 96 -9.98 -16.36 -6.09
N SER A 97 -9.10 -16.61 -5.10
CA SER A 97 -7.68 -16.94 -5.33
C SER A 97 -7.41 -18.46 -5.34
N GLY A 98 -8.37 -19.29 -4.91
CA GLY A 98 -8.16 -20.72 -4.70
C GLY A 98 -7.20 -21.05 -3.54
N LEU A 99 -6.84 -20.05 -2.71
CA LEU A 99 -5.95 -20.22 -1.56
C LEU A 99 -6.71 -20.73 -0.34
N ARG A 100 -6.00 -21.46 0.48
CA ARG A 100 -6.48 -21.99 1.76
C ARG A 100 -5.56 -21.52 2.88
N TYR A 101 -6.13 -20.90 3.89
CA TYR A 101 -5.42 -20.41 5.06
C TYR A 101 -5.82 -21.22 6.29
N THR A 102 -4.85 -21.67 7.07
CA THR A 102 -5.09 -22.48 8.27
C THR A 102 -4.35 -21.83 9.44
N MET A 103 -5.08 -21.53 10.50
CA MET A 103 -4.54 -21.02 11.75
C MET A 103 -4.02 -22.16 12.60
N VAL A 104 -2.77 -22.08 13.05
CA VAL A 104 -2.07 -23.19 13.71
C VAL A 104 -1.45 -22.71 15.01
N GLU A 105 -1.68 -23.46 16.10
CA GLU A 105 -0.95 -23.29 17.37
C GLU A 105 -0.03 -24.49 17.55
N ARG A 106 1.24 -24.23 17.88
CA ARG A 106 2.25 -25.26 18.19
C ARG A 106 3.15 -24.79 19.32
N ASN A 107 3.14 -25.51 20.42
CA ASN A 107 4.01 -25.26 21.57
C ASN A 107 3.88 -23.84 22.16
N GLY A 108 2.72 -23.21 22.06
CA GLY A 108 2.47 -21.84 22.51
C GLY A 108 2.93 -20.76 21.54
N GLU A 109 3.30 -21.12 20.33
CA GLU A 109 3.53 -20.21 19.21
C GLU A 109 2.41 -20.34 18.18
N PHE A 110 2.07 -19.25 17.53
CA PHE A 110 0.92 -19.13 16.63
C PHE A 110 1.40 -18.85 15.21
N PHE A 111 0.75 -19.48 14.24
CA PHE A 111 1.12 -19.38 12.82
C PHE A 111 -0.12 -19.29 11.96
N GLU A 112 0.02 -18.63 10.81
CA GLU A 112 -0.90 -18.74 9.71
C GLU A 112 -0.22 -19.47 8.55
N ARG A 113 -0.84 -20.57 8.08
CA ARG A 113 -0.35 -21.41 7.00
C ARG A 113 -1.23 -21.27 5.78
N ARG A 114 -0.66 -20.90 4.65
CA ARG A 114 -1.30 -20.85 3.35
C ARG A 114 -0.91 -22.03 2.50
N SER A 115 -1.84 -22.55 1.69
CA SER A 115 -1.59 -23.54 0.64
C SER A 115 -2.56 -23.38 -0.53
N GLN A 116 -2.20 -23.98 -1.67
CA GLN A 116 -3.00 -24.02 -2.89
C GLN A 116 -2.97 -25.45 -3.49
N ALA A 117 -3.99 -25.83 -4.24
CA ALA A 117 -3.95 -27.07 -5.02
C ALA A 117 -3.04 -26.89 -6.25
N GLY A 118 -2.03 -27.74 -6.37
CA GLY A 118 -1.13 -27.78 -7.52
C GLY A 118 -1.70 -28.56 -8.70
N PHE A 119 -0.92 -28.61 -9.77
CA PHE A 119 -1.23 -29.34 -11.00
C PHE A 119 -1.56 -30.84 -10.77
N ASP A 120 -0.83 -31.48 -9.86
CA ASP A 120 -1.03 -32.90 -9.51
C ASP A 120 -2.08 -33.13 -8.40
N GLY A 121 -2.78 -32.08 -8.00
CA GLY A 121 -3.77 -32.10 -6.92
C GLY A 121 -3.19 -32.10 -5.50
N LYS A 122 -1.86 -32.10 -5.35
CA LYS A 122 -1.21 -31.93 -4.05
C LYS A 122 -1.12 -30.48 -3.65
N GLU A 123 -0.84 -30.24 -2.38
CA GLU A 123 -0.56 -28.90 -1.89
C GLU A 123 0.71 -28.34 -2.54
N THR A 124 0.61 -27.12 -3.03
CA THR A 124 1.73 -26.32 -3.56
C THR A 124 1.68 -24.91 -3.01
N ASN A 125 2.72 -24.13 -3.28
CA ASN A 125 2.84 -22.74 -2.83
C ASN A 125 2.59 -22.60 -1.32
N VAL A 126 3.09 -23.58 -0.56
CA VAL A 126 2.93 -23.62 0.89
C VAL A 126 3.83 -22.57 1.52
N MET A 127 3.21 -21.73 2.35
CA MET A 127 3.90 -20.73 3.15
C MET A 127 3.31 -20.74 4.56
N GLU A 128 4.14 -20.54 5.57
CA GLU A 128 3.70 -20.51 6.96
C GLU A 128 4.45 -19.40 7.68
N GLU A 129 3.67 -18.42 8.18
CA GLU A 129 4.21 -17.26 8.86
C GLU A 129 3.85 -17.26 10.34
N ARG A 130 4.84 -16.93 11.17
CA ARG A 130 4.61 -16.78 12.61
C ARG A 130 3.82 -15.50 12.88
N ILE A 131 2.86 -15.60 13.77
CA ILE A 131 2.14 -14.45 14.30
C ILE A 131 2.99 -13.82 15.42
N ASP A 132 3.62 -12.69 15.12
CA ASP A 132 4.46 -11.97 16.06
C ASP A 132 3.68 -10.96 16.91
N TYR A 133 2.63 -10.36 16.33
CA TYR A 133 1.76 -9.40 17.01
C TYR A 133 0.30 -9.59 16.62
N VAL A 134 -0.56 -9.14 17.52
CA VAL A 134 -2.01 -9.03 17.31
C VAL A 134 -2.39 -7.56 17.33
N ILE A 135 -3.13 -7.11 16.32
CA ILE A 135 -3.76 -5.80 16.26
C ILE A 135 -5.26 -5.95 16.49
N GLY A 136 -5.84 -5.12 17.36
CA GLY A 136 -7.24 -5.25 17.77
C GLY A 136 -7.41 -5.94 19.12
N SER A 137 -8.38 -5.46 19.89
CA SER A 137 -8.58 -5.88 21.28
C SER A 137 -9.32 -7.22 21.45
N GLY A 138 -9.91 -7.75 20.39
CA GLY A 138 -10.85 -8.87 20.43
C GLY A 138 -12.27 -8.51 20.88
N ASN A 139 -12.56 -7.22 21.09
CA ASN A 139 -13.96 -6.80 21.35
C ASN A 139 -14.84 -6.91 20.10
N HIS A 140 -14.25 -6.74 18.92
CA HIS A 140 -14.89 -6.84 17.61
C HIS A 140 -14.11 -7.76 16.69
N SER A 141 -12.80 -7.54 16.55
CA SER A 141 -11.91 -8.33 15.71
C SER A 141 -10.48 -8.35 16.27
N ARG A 142 -9.67 -9.24 15.70
CA ARG A 142 -8.22 -9.30 15.80
C ARG A 142 -7.64 -9.62 14.45
N SER A 143 -6.71 -8.81 13.98
CA SER A 143 -5.85 -9.12 12.83
C SER A 143 -4.45 -9.49 13.33
N TYR A 144 -3.70 -10.20 12.52
CA TYR A 144 -2.43 -10.79 12.91
C TYR A 144 -1.30 -10.23 12.07
N LEU A 145 -0.14 -10.03 12.68
CA LEU A 145 1.02 -9.45 12.01
C LEU A 145 2.23 -10.37 12.15
N HIS A 146 2.90 -10.59 11.04
CA HIS A 146 4.21 -11.20 10.96
C HIS A 146 5.29 -10.11 10.89
N ARG A 147 6.46 -10.34 11.51
CA ARG A 147 7.61 -9.46 11.39
C ARG A 147 8.59 -10.00 10.35
N ALA A 148 8.64 -9.37 9.20
CA ALA A 148 9.59 -9.70 8.15
C ALA A 148 11.05 -9.45 8.58
N PRO A 149 12.04 -10.10 7.94
CA PRO A 149 13.46 -9.99 8.31
C PRO A 149 14.03 -8.57 8.22
N ASP A 150 13.49 -7.72 7.36
CA ASP A 150 13.87 -6.30 7.21
C ASP A 150 13.28 -5.37 8.29
N GLY A 151 12.40 -5.93 9.16
CA GLY A 151 11.72 -5.20 10.23
C GLY A 151 10.37 -4.61 9.84
N GLN A 152 9.87 -4.85 8.64
CA GLN A 152 8.47 -4.55 8.29
C GLN A 152 7.51 -5.43 9.08
N LEU A 153 6.28 -4.95 9.26
CA LEU A 153 5.17 -5.75 9.78
C LEU A 153 4.22 -6.04 8.64
N ILE A 154 3.97 -7.31 8.39
CA ILE A 154 3.07 -7.81 7.35
C ILE A 154 1.76 -8.23 7.99
N GLU A 155 0.64 -7.69 7.52
CA GLU A 155 -0.69 -8.15 7.93
C GLU A 155 -0.99 -9.49 7.27
N LEU A 156 -1.44 -10.44 8.08
CA LEU A 156 -1.82 -11.77 7.62
C LEU A 156 -3.27 -11.80 7.13
N PRO A 157 -3.57 -12.62 6.11
CA PRO A 157 -4.86 -12.62 5.42
C PRO A 157 -6.08 -12.98 6.24
N VAL A 158 -5.94 -13.69 7.36
CA VAL A 158 -7.07 -14.14 8.18
C VAL A 158 -7.13 -13.38 9.48
N SER A 159 -8.34 -12.93 9.83
CA SER A 159 -8.69 -12.27 11.09
C SER A 159 -9.70 -13.10 11.88
N TRP A 160 -9.71 -12.89 13.20
CA TRP A 160 -10.75 -13.42 14.07
C TRP A 160 -11.78 -12.33 14.38
N TYR A 161 -13.06 -12.72 14.35
CA TYR A 161 -14.19 -11.82 14.58
C TYR A 161 -15.04 -12.34 15.74
N SER A 162 -15.44 -11.46 16.66
CA SER A 162 -16.14 -11.81 17.91
C SER A 162 -17.64 -12.07 17.75
N GLU A 163 -18.21 -11.81 16.57
CA GLU A 163 -19.63 -12.02 16.30
C GLU A 163 -19.97 -13.53 16.38
N VAL A 164 -21.17 -13.88 16.86
CA VAL A 164 -21.68 -15.26 16.91
C VAL A 164 -20.73 -16.24 17.63
N SER A 165 -20.14 -15.83 18.75
CA SER A 165 -19.20 -16.64 19.58
C SER A 165 -17.78 -16.76 19.03
N GLY A 166 -17.44 -16.03 18.00
CA GLY A 166 -16.11 -15.99 17.38
C GLY A 166 -15.99 -16.92 16.18
N TYR A 167 -15.34 -16.41 15.14
CA TYR A 167 -15.03 -17.17 13.92
C TYR A 167 -13.87 -16.55 13.14
N TRP A 168 -13.27 -17.34 12.26
CA TRP A 168 -12.21 -16.92 11.35
C TRP A 168 -12.80 -16.52 10.00
N ALA A 169 -12.36 -15.40 9.46
CA ALA A 169 -12.67 -14.94 8.09
C ALA A 169 -11.53 -14.11 7.56
N MET A 170 -11.61 -13.69 6.29
CA MET A 170 -10.58 -12.85 5.69
C MET A 170 -10.45 -11.52 6.45
N SER A 171 -9.23 -11.01 6.54
CA SER A 171 -8.93 -9.69 7.10
C SER A 171 -9.53 -8.58 6.21
N PRO A 172 -9.83 -7.39 6.75
CA PRO A 172 -10.33 -6.28 5.93
C PRO A 172 -9.39 -5.97 4.75
N GLY A 173 -9.94 -5.91 3.55
CA GLY A 173 -9.18 -5.72 2.32
C GLY A 173 -8.65 -7.00 1.67
N TYR A 174 -9.10 -8.18 2.12
CA TYR A 174 -8.66 -9.48 1.60
C TYR A 174 -9.79 -10.34 1.00
N ASP A 175 -11.05 -9.92 1.08
CA ASP A 175 -12.20 -10.69 0.56
C ASP A 175 -12.39 -10.61 -0.98
N TRP A 176 -11.43 -10.08 -1.74
CA TRP A 176 -11.53 -9.87 -3.17
C TRP A 176 -10.32 -10.42 -3.95
N ASN A 177 -10.43 -10.53 -5.29
CA ASN A 177 -9.42 -11.18 -6.16
C ASN A 177 -8.02 -10.54 -6.10
N GLY A 178 -7.91 -9.23 -5.94
CA GLY A 178 -6.64 -8.51 -5.93
C GLY A 178 -6.01 -8.39 -4.55
N GLN A 179 -6.34 -9.28 -3.62
CA GLN A 179 -5.76 -9.28 -2.28
C GLN A 179 -4.25 -9.55 -2.29
N LYS A 180 -3.52 -8.95 -1.35
CA LYS A 180 -2.05 -8.98 -1.33
C LYS A 180 -1.42 -10.21 -0.66
N ASP A 181 -2.22 -11.16 -0.18
CA ASP A 181 -1.73 -12.34 0.55
C ASP A 181 -0.73 -11.94 1.66
N PHE A 182 0.35 -12.66 1.89
CA PHE A 182 1.38 -12.34 2.90
C PHE A 182 2.31 -11.17 2.52
N ARG A 183 1.82 -10.16 1.80
CA ARG A 183 2.63 -9.05 1.26
C ARG A 183 2.12 -7.65 1.65
N ARG A 184 1.05 -7.55 2.45
CA ARG A 184 0.50 -6.27 2.87
C ARG A 184 1.28 -5.70 4.06
N ALA A 185 2.22 -4.80 3.79
CA ALA A 185 2.94 -4.11 4.85
C ALA A 185 2.04 -3.13 5.61
N ILE A 186 2.12 -3.17 6.93
CA ILE A 186 1.51 -2.17 7.83
C ILE A 186 2.31 -0.88 7.76
N THR A 187 1.61 0.24 7.65
CA THR A 187 2.23 1.55 7.63
C THR A 187 2.35 2.18 9.03
N ALA A 188 3.14 3.23 9.14
CA ALA A 188 3.23 3.98 10.38
C ALA A 188 1.92 4.72 10.72
N GLU A 189 1.08 5.00 9.72
CA GLU A 189 -0.28 5.53 9.89
C GLU A 189 -1.19 4.53 10.62
N CYS A 190 -1.12 3.24 10.26
CA CYS A 190 -1.85 2.19 10.99
C CYS A 190 -1.42 2.15 12.47
N MET A 191 -0.10 2.16 12.70
CA MET A 191 0.47 2.13 14.04
C MET A 191 0.18 3.43 14.83
N PHE A 192 -0.07 4.54 14.15
CA PHE A 192 -0.49 5.79 14.82
C PHE A 192 -1.78 5.60 15.64
N CYS A 193 -2.75 4.82 15.15
CA CYS A 193 -4.03 4.58 15.82
C CYS A 193 -4.03 3.34 16.73
N HIS A 194 -3.10 2.41 16.56
CA HIS A 194 -3.14 1.11 17.27
C HIS A 194 -2.04 0.90 18.29
N ASN A 195 -1.00 1.75 18.29
CA ASN A 195 0.19 1.57 19.13
C ASN A 195 0.56 2.85 19.89
N GLY A 196 1.35 2.71 20.94
CA GLY A 196 1.99 3.83 21.64
C GLY A 196 3.12 4.45 20.80
N TYR A 197 3.95 5.28 21.44
CA TYR A 197 5.15 5.82 20.81
C TYR A 197 6.27 4.79 20.87
N PRO A 198 6.73 4.22 19.74
CA PRO A 198 7.86 3.31 19.74
C PRO A 198 9.16 4.04 20.08
N GLU A 199 10.11 3.33 20.65
CA GLU A 199 11.46 3.86 20.86
C GLU A 199 12.17 4.01 19.50
N GLY A 200 12.46 5.25 19.10
CA GLY A 200 13.05 5.59 17.82
C GLY A 200 12.02 5.70 16.69
N ASP A 201 12.29 6.62 15.79
CA ASP A 201 11.46 6.90 14.61
C ASP A 201 12.20 6.61 13.29
N ALA A 202 13.45 6.14 13.40
CA ALA A 202 14.26 5.79 12.24
C ALA A 202 13.64 4.63 11.48
N GLY A 203 13.23 4.87 10.24
CA GLY A 203 12.62 3.87 9.37
C GLY A 203 11.09 3.88 9.34
N LEU A 204 10.40 4.61 10.21
CA LEU A 204 8.92 4.67 10.20
C LEU A 204 8.35 5.16 8.86
N GLU A 205 9.05 6.06 8.16
CA GLU A 205 8.65 6.49 6.81
C GLU A 205 8.74 5.38 5.75
N ARG A 206 9.50 4.31 6.05
CA ARG A 206 9.63 3.10 5.24
C ARG A 206 8.82 1.93 5.78
N SER A 207 7.98 2.16 6.80
CA SER A 207 7.25 1.11 7.52
C SER A 207 8.16 0.03 8.13
N ILE A 208 9.40 0.40 8.47
CA ILE A 208 10.33 -0.43 9.23
C ILE A 208 10.20 -0.06 10.70
N PHE A 209 9.90 -1.03 11.54
CA PHE A 209 9.58 -0.81 12.94
C PHE A 209 10.70 -1.28 13.86
N PRO A 210 10.95 -0.58 15.00
CA PRO A 210 11.88 -1.04 16.03
C PRO A 210 11.58 -2.46 16.50
N GLU A 211 12.60 -3.17 16.96
CA GLU A 211 12.44 -4.55 17.50
C GLU A 211 11.43 -4.61 18.65
N LYS A 212 11.44 -3.59 19.51
CA LYS A 212 10.49 -3.45 20.62
C LYS A 212 9.42 -2.44 20.28
N LEU A 213 8.17 -2.88 20.33
CA LEU A 213 7.00 -2.04 20.17
C LEU A 213 6.21 -1.98 21.49
N PRO A 214 5.67 -0.81 21.86
CA PRO A 214 4.78 -0.70 23.00
C PRO A 214 3.52 -1.53 22.80
N HIS A 215 2.89 -1.97 23.90
CA HIS A 215 1.61 -2.66 23.86
C HIS A 215 0.46 -1.66 23.93
N GLY A 216 -0.50 -1.75 23.00
CA GLY A 216 -1.70 -0.93 22.96
C GLY A 216 -1.43 0.57 22.81
N ILE A 217 -2.47 1.36 22.98
CA ILE A 217 -2.38 2.82 23.05
C ILE A 217 -1.80 3.19 24.41
N ASP A 218 -0.72 3.93 24.42
CA ASP A 218 -0.01 4.40 25.61
C ASP A 218 -0.71 5.62 26.25
N CYS A 219 -0.52 5.81 27.53
CA CYS A 219 -1.05 6.96 28.29
C CYS A 219 -0.72 8.30 27.61
N GLN A 220 0.49 8.42 27.08
CA GLN A 220 1.02 9.64 26.49
C GLN A 220 0.40 10.00 25.15
N ARG A 221 -0.35 9.07 24.51
CA ARG A 221 -1.18 9.37 23.33
C ARG A 221 -2.27 10.40 23.64
N CYS A 222 -2.81 10.36 24.85
CA CYS A 222 -3.86 11.27 25.32
C CYS A 222 -3.33 12.37 26.23
N HIS A 223 -2.28 12.09 26.98
CA HIS A 223 -1.73 13.00 27.99
C HIS A 223 -0.49 13.77 27.52
N GLY A 224 0.06 13.46 26.33
CA GLY A 224 1.30 14.06 25.84
C GLY A 224 2.54 13.55 26.54
N PRO A 225 3.72 14.17 26.26
CA PRO A 225 5.00 13.73 26.78
C PRO A 225 5.07 13.76 28.32
N GLY A 226 5.49 12.65 28.92
CA GLY A 226 5.46 12.45 30.38
C GLY A 226 6.73 12.85 31.11
N ARG A 227 7.87 13.05 30.44
CA ARG A 227 9.18 13.27 31.11
C ARG A 227 9.14 14.43 32.08
N ALA A 228 8.70 15.61 31.66
CA ALA A 228 8.65 16.81 32.54
C ALA A 228 7.73 16.59 33.76
N HIS A 229 6.64 15.83 33.58
CA HIS A 229 5.73 15.48 34.67
C HIS A 229 6.41 14.56 35.71
N VAL A 230 7.09 13.52 35.22
CA VAL A 230 7.82 12.56 36.07
C VAL A 230 8.93 13.30 36.84
N GLU A 231 9.72 14.13 36.16
CA GLU A 231 10.78 14.91 36.79
C GLU A 231 10.24 15.88 37.87
N ALA A 232 9.14 16.57 37.57
CA ALA A 232 8.48 17.43 38.54
C ALA A 232 7.91 16.66 39.75
N ALA A 233 7.35 15.47 39.53
CA ALA A 233 6.80 14.62 40.57
C ALA A 233 7.89 14.00 41.46
N MET A 234 9.03 13.65 40.88
CA MET A 234 10.16 13.05 41.58
C MET A 234 11.13 14.08 42.19
N SER A 235 10.92 15.37 41.94
CA SER A 235 11.73 16.41 42.55
C SER A 235 11.54 16.41 44.08
N GLY A 236 12.63 16.58 44.85
CA GLY A 236 12.58 16.64 46.33
C GLY A 236 11.67 17.75 46.88
N HIS A 237 11.10 18.58 46.01
CA HIS A 237 10.20 19.70 46.33
C HIS A 237 9.01 19.73 45.33
N ALA A 238 8.31 18.60 45.16
CA ALA A 238 7.18 18.48 44.24
C ALA A 238 6.05 19.46 44.59
N VAL A 239 5.87 20.50 43.79
CA VAL A 239 4.75 21.46 43.88
C VAL A 239 3.59 20.90 43.05
N PRO A 240 2.41 20.59 43.67
CA PRO A 240 1.28 19.94 42.98
C PRO A 240 0.85 20.68 41.72
N GLU A 241 0.92 22.01 41.69
CA GLU A 241 0.55 22.81 40.51
C GLU A 241 1.53 22.61 39.36
N LEU A 242 2.84 22.61 39.65
CA LEU A 242 3.87 22.35 38.63
C LEU A 242 3.79 20.94 38.10
N VAL A 243 3.57 19.93 38.94
CA VAL A 243 3.37 18.52 38.53
C VAL A 243 2.16 18.40 37.58
N ARG A 244 1.02 19.05 37.93
CA ARG A 244 -0.19 19.00 37.10
C ARG A 244 -0.07 19.77 35.80
N SER A 245 0.67 20.87 35.74
CA SER A 245 0.86 21.68 34.54
C SER A 245 1.88 21.07 33.57
N ALA A 246 2.72 20.16 34.04
CA ALA A 246 3.75 19.50 33.23
C ALA A 246 3.24 18.36 32.34
N ILE A 247 1.95 18.10 32.38
CA ILE A 247 1.28 17.08 31.53
C ILE A 247 -0.14 17.53 31.14
N VAL A 248 -0.58 17.15 29.96
CA VAL A 248 -1.96 17.46 29.50
C VAL A 248 -2.96 16.55 30.22
N ASN A 249 -4.02 17.16 30.72
CA ASN A 249 -5.21 16.44 31.15
C ASN A 249 -6.36 16.77 30.19
N PRO A 250 -6.79 15.83 29.32
CA PRO A 250 -7.85 16.08 28.33
C PRO A 250 -9.13 16.65 28.93
N GLY A 251 -9.52 16.19 30.12
CA GLY A 251 -10.71 16.67 30.82
C GLY A 251 -10.68 18.15 31.25
N ARG A 252 -9.50 18.80 31.19
CA ARG A 252 -9.33 20.23 31.50
C ARG A 252 -9.18 21.11 30.27
N LEU A 253 -9.09 20.51 29.10
CA LEU A 253 -9.01 21.23 27.82
C LEU A 253 -10.38 21.85 27.47
N GLY A 254 -10.35 22.93 26.70
CA GLY A 254 -11.58 23.44 26.07
C GLY A 254 -12.19 22.39 25.14
N ARG A 255 -13.52 22.46 24.95
CA ARG A 255 -14.33 21.46 24.21
C ARG A 255 -13.68 20.98 22.94
N GLU A 256 -13.23 21.87 22.07
CA GLU A 256 -12.63 21.52 20.79
C GLU A 256 -11.33 20.75 20.96
N ARG A 257 -10.40 21.23 21.79
CA ARG A 257 -9.13 20.55 22.08
C ARG A 257 -9.32 19.20 22.78
N GLN A 258 -10.38 19.06 23.58
CA GLN A 258 -10.76 17.79 24.19
C GLN A 258 -11.20 16.77 23.15
N LEU A 259 -12.03 17.20 22.18
CA LEU A 259 -12.47 16.36 21.08
C LEU A 259 -11.32 15.91 20.18
N GLU A 260 -10.38 16.81 19.87
CA GLU A 260 -9.23 16.52 19.01
C GLU A 260 -8.32 15.43 19.56
N VAL A 261 -8.23 15.28 20.89
CA VAL A 261 -7.51 14.16 21.50
C VAL A 261 -8.10 12.80 21.06
N CYS A 262 -9.42 12.73 20.92
CA CYS A 262 -10.09 11.51 20.43
C CYS A 262 -10.08 11.44 18.90
N MET A 263 -10.26 12.57 18.25
CA MET A 263 -10.36 12.68 16.79
C MET A 263 -9.07 12.30 16.07
N GLN A 264 -7.90 12.35 16.72
CA GLN A 264 -6.64 11.90 16.13
C GLN A 264 -6.71 10.46 15.57
N CYS A 265 -7.57 9.60 16.15
CA CYS A 265 -7.75 8.20 15.75
C CYS A 265 -9.22 7.85 15.42
N HIS A 266 -10.22 8.61 15.91
CA HIS A 266 -11.64 8.30 15.78
C HIS A 266 -12.39 9.26 14.85
N LEU A 267 -11.67 10.02 14.02
CA LEU A 267 -12.24 10.87 12.98
C LEU A 267 -11.82 10.38 11.61
N GLU A 268 -12.58 9.51 11.05
CA GLU A 268 -12.57 9.15 9.64
C GLU A 268 -13.86 9.68 9.01
N THR A 269 -13.80 10.16 7.79
CA THR A 269 -14.94 10.78 7.11
C THR A 269 -15.47 9.92 5.98
N SER A 270 -14.61 9.06 5.43
CA SER A 270 -14.90 8.17 4.31
C SER A 270 -13.77 7.14 4.15
N ARG A 271 -14.12 5.92 3.72
CA ARG A 271 -13.15 4.91 3.27
C ARG A 271 -12.40 5.31 1.99
N HIS A 272 -12.88 6.33 1.31
CA HIS A 272 -12.32 6.79 0.05
C HIS A 272 -11.30 7.89 0.29
N GLU A 273 -10.10 7.69 -0.18
CA GLU A 273 -9.05 8.69 -0.11
C GLU A 273 -9.22 9.81 -1.15
N PRO A 274 -8.79 11.03 -0.83
CA PRO A 274 -8.21 11.43 0.45
C PRO A 274 -9.28 11.82 1.48
N ASN A 275 -9.39 11.05 2.56
CA ASN A 275 -10.23 11.38 3.71
C ASN A 275 -9.50 12.27 4.73
N GLU A 276 -8.18 12.25 4.70
CA GLU A 276 -7.31 13.08 5.53
C GLU A 276 -6.00 13.45 4.80
N GLN A 277 -5.41 14.59 5.19
CA GLN A 277 -4.11 15.01 4.69
C GLN A 277 -3.27 15.56 5.83
N ARG A 278 -2.18 14.88 6.15
CA ARG A 278 -1.20 15.36 7.13
C ARG A 278 -0.34 16.46 6.52
N ALA A 279 -0.09 17.51 7.29
CA ALA A 279 0.81 18.58 6.84
C ALA A 279 2.20 18.00 6.48
N PHE A 280 2.72 18.37 5.33
CA PHE A 280 3.92 17.77 4.74
C PHE A 280 5.19 17.97 5.58
N ASP A 281 5.21 18.99 6.45
CA ASP A 281 6.31 19.32 7.38
C ASP A 281 6.14 18.65 8.76
N ARG A 282 5.10 17.83 8.94
CA ARG A 282 4.82 17.13 10.20
C ARG A 282 5.20 15.66 10.11
N ALA A 283 5.96 15.18 11.10
CA ALA A 283 6.23 13.75 11.25
C ALA A 283 4.96 13.00 11.70
N ILE A 284 4.86 11.70 11.39
CA ILE A 284 3.68 10.87 11.65
C ILE A 284 3.28 10.92 13.14
N LEU A 285 4.24 10.78 14.04
CA LEU A 285 4.02 10.76 15.49
C LEU A 285 4.19 12.14 16.15
N SER A 286 4.10 13.25 15.41
CA SER A 286 4.39 14.59 15.95
C SER A 286 3.18 15.31 16.56
N TYR A 287 1.96 14.76 16.47
CA TYR A 287 0.80 15.35 17.15
C TYR A 287 0.96 15.27 18.66
N ARG A 288 0.69 16.38 19.33
CA ARG A 288 0.70 16.46 20.80
C ARG A 288 -0.68 16.87 21.30
N PRO A 289 -1.30 16.10 22.21
CA PRO A 289 -2.59 16.45 22.80
C PRO A 289 -2.62 17.88 23.33
N GLY A 290 -3.72 18.59 23.03
CA GLY A 290 -3.90 20.01 23.38
C GLY A 290 -3.41 21.01 22.34
N GLN A 291 -2.60 20.58 21.35
CA GLN A 291 -2.32 21.39 20.15
C GLN A 291 -3.51 21.37 19.19
N PRO A 292 -3.67 22.40 18.33
CA PRO A 292 -4.67 22.39 17.27
C PRO A 292 -4.43 21.22 16.30
N MET A 293 -5.48 20.44 16.01
CA MET A 293 -5.40 19.36 15.02
C MET A 293 -5.08 19.89 13.63
N GLU A 294 -5.57 21.08 13.31
CA GLU A 294 -5.36 21.76 12.03
C GLU A 294 -3.90 22.08 11.71
N ASP A 295 -3.01 22.17 12.74
CA ASP A 295 -1.58 22.31 12.56
C ASP A 295 -0.89 20.99 12.24
N PHE A 296 -1.60 19.87 12.33
CA PHE A 296 -1.08 18.54 12.10
C PHE A 296 -1.73 17.86 10.90
N LYS A 297 -3.09 17.90 10.82
CA LYS A 297 -3.87 17.14 9.83
C LYS A 297 -5.16 17.87 9.47
N LEU A 298 -5.53 17.84 8.19
CA LEU A 298 -6.83 18.27 7.67
C LEU A 298 -7.65 17.05 7.29
N TYR A 299 -8.97 17.10 7.50
CA TYR A 299 -9.88 16.02 7.15
C TYR A 299 -10.85 16.48 6.07
N PHE A 300 -11.13 15.58 5.14
CA PHE A 300 -11.94 15.85 3.96
C PHE A 300 -13.12 14.88 3.87
N GLU A 301 -14.17 15.31 3.21
CA GLU A 301 -15.30 14.47 2.83
C GLU A 301 -15.61 14.66 1.34
N PRO A 302 -16.24 13.68 0.65
CA PRO A 302 -16.65 13.83 -0.74
C PRO A 302 -17.64 14.98 -0.92
N ALA A 303 -17.33 15.94 -1.82
CA ALA A 303 -18.13 17.15 -2.01
C ALA A 303 -19.47 16.93 -2.75
N ASN A 304 -19.61 15.82 -3.48
CA ASN A 304 -20.78 15.55 -4.34
C ASN A 304 -21.80 14.58 -3.73
N TYR A 305 -21.69 14.28 -2.45
CA TYR A 305 -22.61 13.36 -1.77
C TYR A 305 -24.06 13.89 -1.69
N GLU A 306 -24.27 15.22 -1.77
CA GLU A 306 -25.60 15.82 -1.66
C GLU A 306 -26.51 15.65 -2.90
N ASN A 307 -25.99 15.27 -4.07
CA ASN A 307 -26.70 15.42 -5.35
C ASN A 307 -27.06 14.14 -6.10
N GLN A 308 -26.76 12.96 -5.61
CA GLN A 308 -27.28 11.73 -6.23
C GLN A 308 -28.65 11.40 -5.62
N ALA A 309 -29.67 11.86 -6.31
CA ALA A 309 -31.07 11.83 -5.91
C ALA A 309 -31.50 10.50 -5.27
N GLY A 310 -31.94 10.57 -4.02
CA GLY A 310 -32.78 9.56 -3.39
C GLY A 310 -32.08 8.39 -2.72
N ASN A 311 -30.76 8.29 -2.73
CA ASN A 311 -30.03 7.34 -1.90
C ASN A 311 -29.52 8.04 -0.63
N GLU A 312 -29.66 7.38 0.51
CA GLU A 312 -29.17 7.80 1.82
C GLU A 312 -27.64 7.81 1.88
N THR A 313 -26.98 8.64 1.07
CA THR A 313 -25.51 8.72 0.93
C THR A 313 -24.82 9.27 2.18
N ASP A 314 -25.58 9.84 3.11
CA ASP A 314 -25.13 10.24 4.46
C ASP A 314 -25.06 9.05 5.43
N ASP A 315 -25.20 7.83 4.94
CA ASP A 315 -25.33 6.64 5.75
C ASP A 315 -24.13 5.68 5.65
N SER A 316 -22.95 6.12 5.14
CA SER A 316 -21.70 5.35 5.25
C SER A 316 -21.30 5.16 6.71
N PHE A 317 -20.78 3.96 7.04
CA PHE A 317 -20.39 3.61 8.40
C PHE A 317 -19.13 2.75 8.43
N GLU A 318 -18.10 3.24 9.07
CA GLU A 318 -16.77 2.67 9.14
C GLU A 318 -16.29 2.58 10.59
N ILE A 319 -15.21 1.81 10.85
CA ILE A 319 -14.72 1.55 12.20
C ILE A 319 -14.34 2.84 12.94
N ALA A 320 -13.62 3.74 12.27
CA ALA A 320 -13.11 4.97 12.89
C ALA A 320 -14.09 6.17 12.79
N HIS A 321 -15.33 5.96 12.37
CA HIS A 321 -16.36 7.00 12.18
C HIS A 321 -16.96 7.58 13.47
N ALA A 322 -16.57 7.15 14.67
CA ALA A 322 -17.28 7.52 15.91
C ALA A 322 -17.43 9.04 16.09
N ALA A 323 -16.38 9.82 15.90
CA ALA A 323 -16.42 11.27 16.03
C ALA A 323 -17.21 11.93 14.86
N TYR A 324 -17.04 11.46 13.63
CA TYR A 324 -17.74 11.94 12.46
C TYR A 324 -19.26 11.76 12.61
N ARG A 325 -19.69 10.57 12.99
CA ARG A 325 -21.10 10.22 13.21
C ARG A 325 -21.72 10.98 14.38
N LEU A 326 -20.99 11.12 15.51
CA LEU A 326 -21.46 11.87 16.66
C LEU A 326 -21.70 13.35 16.32
N ARG A 327 -20.80 13.97 15.56
CA ARG A 327 -20.91 15.39 15.15
C ARG A 327 -22.13 15.68 14.27
N LYS A 328 -22.70 14.69 13.58
CA LYS A 328 -23.97 14.78 12.84
C LYS A 328 -25.19 14.81 13.75
N SER A 329 -25.09 14.37 15.00
CA SER A 329 -26.19 14.26 15.93
C SER A 329 -26.70 15.65 16.40
N ALA A 330 -28.02 15.82 16.46
CA ALA A 330 -28.61 17.07 16.91
C ALA A 330 -28.26 17.41 18.37
N CYS A 331 -28.18 16.39 19.25
CA CYS A 331 -27.75 16.57 20.64
C CYS A 331 -26.31 17.08 20.75
N PHE A 332 -25.40 16.57 19.95
CA PHE A 332 -24.02 17.05 19.91
C PHE A 332 -23.95 18.53 19.44
N ARG A 333 -24.67 18.86 18.36
CA ARG A 333 -24.66 20.22 17.78
C ARG A 333 -25.29 21.28 18.70
N ASN A 334 -26.26 20.87 19.53
CA ASN A 334 -26.99 21.76 20.40
C ASN A 334 -26.59 21.70 21.89
N SER A 335 -25.44 21.07 22.21
CA SER A 335 -24.95 20.97 23.59
C SER A 335 -23.43 21.17 23.66
N GLN A 336 -22.88 21.13 24.88
CA GLN A 336 -21.43 21.11 25.12
C GLN A 336 -20.86 19.71 25.23
N MET A 337 -21.56 18.71 24.68
CA MET A 337 -21.13 17.30 24.70
C MET A 337 -19.78 17.11 24.09
N THR A 338 -18.99 16.25 24.73
CA THR A 338 -17.73 15.70 24.23
C THR A 338 -17.75 14.17 24.37
N CYS A 339 -16.71 13.46 23.93
CA CYS A 339 -16.58 12.03 24.13
C CYS A 339 -16.60 11.66 25.64
N LEU A 340 -15.98 12.50 26.48
CA LEU A 340 -15.96 12.31 27.93
C LEU A 340 -17.31 12.51 28.63
N THR A 341 -18.32 12.98 27.93
CA THR A 341 -19.69 13.04 28.46
C THR A 341 -20.26 11.63 28.65
N CYS A 342 -19.87 10.70 27.81
CA CYS A 342 -20.38 9.32 27.80
C CYS A 342 -19.32 8.29 28.21
N HIS A 343 -18.04 8.56 27.96
CA HIS A 343 -16.95 7.62 28.17
C HIS A 343 -15.96 8.09 29.23
N ASP A 344 -15.63 7.18 30.16
CA ASP A 344 -14.35 7.23 30.87
C ASP A 344 -13.33 6.39 30.06
N PRO A 345 -12.32 7.02 29.43
CA PRO A 345 -11.36 6.28 28.61
C PRO A 345 -10.48 5.30 29.42
N HIS A 346 -10.43 5.44 30.76
CA HIS A 346 -9.66 4.58 31.63
C HIS A 346 -10.44 3.35 32.13
N ASP A 347 -11.78 3.42 32.09
CA ASP A 347 -12.65 2.34 32.54
C ASP A 347 -13.96 2.30 31.71
N ILE A 348 -13.93 1.61 30.58
CA ILE A 348 -15.06 1.49 29.66
C ILE A 348 -15.94 0.30 30.10
N PRO A 349 -17.18 0.55 30.55
CA PRO A 349 -18.09 -0.50 30.97
C PRO A 349 -18.51 -1.40 29.79
N ARG A 350 -18.88 -2.66 30.10
CA ARG A 350 -19.25 -3.69 29.13
C ARG A 350 -20.54 -4.40 29.47
N GLY A 351 -21.11 -5.07 28.50
CA GLY A 351 -22.31 -5.91 28.70
C GLY A 351 -23.47 -5.13 29.30
N GLN A 352 -24.07 -5.63 30.37
CA GLN A 352 -25.22 -4.99 31.03
C GLN A 352 -24.84 -3.69 31.75
N ASP A 353 -23.62 -3.62 32.29
CA ASP A 353 -23.14 -2.40 32.97
C ASP A 353 -23.00 -1.25 31.96
N ALA A 354 -22.59 -1.52 30.72
CA ALA A 354 -22.55 -0.53 29.65
C ALA A 354 -23.96 -0.01 29.34
N ILE A 355 -24.94 -0.88 29.23
CA ILE A 355 -26.33 -0.49 28.96
C ILE A 355 -26.86 0.40 30.09
N ALA A 356 -26.63 0.05 31.34
CA ALA A 356 -27.05 0.82 32.50
C ALA A 356 -26.39 2.20 32.52
N HIS A 357 -25.07 2.24 32.39
CA HIS A 357 -24.26 3.46 32.39
C HIS A 357 -24.69 4.45 31.30
N TYR A 358 -24.72 4.01 30.04
CA TYR A 358 -25.07 4.92 28.94
C TYR A 358 -26.54 5.33 28.93
N THR A 359 -27.45 4.50 29.45
CA THR A 359 -28.84 4.87 29.67
C THR A 359 -28.92 6.00 30.71
N GLU A 360 -28.20 5.93 31.82
CA GLU A 360 -28.15 6.97 32.83
C GLU A 360 -27.61 8.28 32.27
N VAL A 361 -26.52 8.23 31.46
CA VAL A 361 -25.99 9.40 30.74
C VAL A 361 -27.07 10.04 29.87
N CYS A 362 -27.85 9.29 29.09
CA CYS A 362 -28.94 9.81 28.29
C CYS A 362 -30.01 10.47 29.16
N LEU A 363 -30.43 9.86 30.26
CA LEU A 363 -31.44 10.33 31.17
C LEU A 363 -31.02 11.58 31.98
N SER A 364 -29.71 11.85 32.09
CA SER A 364 -29.22 13.08 32.74
C SER A 364 -29.70 14.35 32.02
N CYS A 365 -29.90 14.30 30.70
CA CYS A 365 -30.44 15.36 29.87
C CYS A 365 -31.93 15.13 29.49
N HIS A 366 -32.33 13.89 29.25
CA HIS A 366 -33.67 13.51 28.75
C HIS A 366 -34.60 13.05 29.90
N ARG A 367 -34.85 13.92 30.85
CA ARG A 367 -35.75 13.62 31.97
C ARG A 367 -37.23 13.62 31.51
N GLY A 368 -37.97 12.55 31.84
CA GLY A 368 -39.38 12.43 31.57
C GLY A 368 -39.75 12.21 30.10
N VAL A 369 -38.87 11.63 29.31
CA VAL A 369 -39.14 11.26 27.91
C VAL A 369 -40.28 10.25 27.87
N THR A 370 -41.29 10.50 27.06
CA THR A 370 -42.39 9.58 26.73
C THR A 370 -42.32 9.21 25.25
N HIS A 371 -42.47 7.94 24.94
CA HIS A 371 -42.55 7.44 23.57
C HIS A 371 -44.01 7.38 23.11
N THR A 372 -44.29 7.78 21.89
CA THR A 372 -45.63 7.71 21.29
C THR A 372 -46.03 6.33 20.83
N VAL A 373 -45.04 5.40 20.78
CA VAL A 373 -45.24 4.01 20.39
C VAL A 373 -44.88 3.09 21.55
N ALA A 374 -45.55 1.93 21.63
CA ALA A 374 -45.20 0.89 22.60
C ALA A 374 -43.81 0.34 22.27
N LEU A 375 -42.93 0.34 23.26
CA LEU A 375 -41.55 -0.21 23.11
C LEU A 375 -41.56 -1.70 23.45
N PRO A 376 -40.80 -2.53 22.67
CA PRO A 376 -40.50 -3.90 23.06
C PRO A 376 -39.86 -3.94 24.45
N PRO A 377 -40.12 -4.99 25.27
CA PRO A 377 -39.58 -5.07 26.64
C PRO A 377 -38.06 -5.03 26.74
N THR A 378 -37.38 -5.42 25.68
CA THR A 378 -35.90 -5.48 25.58
C THR A 378 -35.28 -4.18 25.04
N SER A 379 -36.11 -3.16 24.73
CA SER A 379 -35.62 -1.92 24.15
C SER A 379 -34.82 -1.10 25.15
N THR A 380 -33.68 -0.60 24.72
CA THR A 380 -32.85 0.36 25.46
C THR A 380 -32.71 1.65 24.65
N CYS A 381 -32.27 2.75 25.27
CA CYS A 381 -31.97 3.99 24.56
C CYS A 381 -30.98 3.72 23.40
N LEU A 382 -29.97 2.93 23.67
CA LEU A 382 -28.91 2.59 22.72
C LEU A 382 -29.45 1.79 21.53
N SER A 383 -30.22 0.72 21.79
CA SER A 383 -30.71 -0.17 20.73
C SER A 383 -31.60 0.54 19.70
N CYS A 384 -32.22 1.65 20.08
CA CYS A 384 -33.07 2.43 19.19
C CYS A 384 -32.40 3.67 18.62
N HIS A 385 -31.62 4.41 19.43
CA HIS A 385 -31.08 5.71 19.03
C HIS A 385 -29.61 5.63 18.57
N MET A 386 -28.90 4.57 18.94
CA MET A 386 -27.52 4.26 18.57
C MET A 386 -27.40 2.78 18.21
N PRO A 387 -28.12 2.31 17.18
CA PRO A 387 -28.17 0.87 16.87
C PRO A 387 -26.78 0.32 16.53
N LYS A 388 -26.60 -0.97 16.77
CA LYS A 388 -25.48 -1.71 16.22
C LYS A 388 -25.61 -1.79 14.71
N ARG A 389 -24.47 -1.72 14.02
CA ARG A 389 -24.41 -1.69 12.57
C ARG A 389 -23.12 -2.35 12.08
N ARG A 390 -23.19 -3.02 10.93
CA ARG A 390 -22.03 -3.57 10.24
C ARG A 390 -21.25 -2.45 9.56
N THR A 391 -19.91 -2.50 9.66
CA THR A 391 -19.03 -1.49 9.03
C THR A 391 -18.76 -1.84 7.57
N GLU A 392 -18.48 -0.83 6.75
CA GLU A 392 -18.29 -0.99 5.30
C GLU A 392 -16.82 -1.20 4.92
N ASP A 393 -15.91 -0.73 5.75
CA ASP A 393 -14.45 -0.89 5.63
C ASP A 393 -13.94 -2.22 6.20
N ALA A 394 -14.70 -2.83 7.11
CA ALA A 394 -14.41 -4.13 7.69
C ALA A 394 -15.72 -4.92 7.80
N VAL A 395 -16.12 -5.55 6.72
CA VAL A 395 -17.45 -6.13 6.49
C VAL A 395 -17.88 -7.21 7.50
N HIS A 396 -16.95 -7.76 8.25
CA HIS A 396 -17.20 -8.73 9.32
C HIS A 396 -17.33 -8.09 10.72
N VAL A 397 -17.18 -6.76 10.83
CA VAL A 397 -17.24 -6.04 12.11
C VAL A 397 -18.60 -5.38 12.32
N VAL A 398 -19.13 -5.49 13.55
CA VAL A 398 -20.35 -4.83 13.97
C VAL A 398 -20.07 -3.90 15.15
N MET A 399 -20.39 -2.63 15.00
CA MET A 399 -20.15 -1.59 16.01
C MET A 399 -21.41 -0.78 16.33
N THR A 400 -21.37 0.03 17.40
CA THR A 400 -22.43 0.96 17.75
C THR A 400 -22.32 2.24 16.91
N ASP A 401 -23.36 2.59 16.17
CA ASP A 401 -23.42 3.85 15.41
C ASP A 401 -23.55 5.04 16.36
N HIS A 402 -22.58 5.96 16.33
CA HIS A 402 -22.57 7.17 17.16
C HIS A 402 -23.44 8.30 16.60
N PHE A 403 -24.10 8.09 15.46
CA PHE A 403 -25.14 9.04 15.01
C PHE A 403 -26.42 8.83 15.81
N ILE A 404 -26.63 9.66 16.84
CA ILE A 404 -27.80 9.60 17.72
C ILE A 404 -29.02 10.12 16.96
N ARG A 405 -29.95 9.20 16.57
CA ARG A 405 -31.10 9.45 15.69
C ARG A 405 -32.41 9.39 16.47
N ARG A 406 -33.44 10.12 15.98
CA ARG A 406 -34.79 10.04 16.51
C ARG A 406 -35.56 8.82 15.99
N THR A 407 -35.24 8.37 14.78
CA THR A 407 -35.86 7.24 14.08
C THR A 407 -34.81 6.26 13.62
N GLN A 408 -35.11 4.96 13.69
CA GLN A 408 -34.25 3.94 13.15
C GLN A 408 -34.32 3.90 11.61
N PRO A 409 -33.23 3.55 10.94
CA PRO A 409 -33.26 3.17 9.52
C PRO A 409 -34.21 1.99 9.29
N GLN A 410 -34.87 1.96 8.13
CA GLN A 410 -35.83 0.88 7.79
C GLN A 410 -35.15 -0.40 7.29
N ARG A 411 -33.84 -0.34 6.98
CA ARG A 411 -33.07 -1.49 6.50
C ARG A 411 -32.49 -2.31 7.66
N ASP A 412 -32.16 -3.57 7.39
CA ASP A 412 -31.37 -4.39 8.30
C ASP A 412 -29.91 -3.89 8.34
N LEU A 413 -29.50 -3.36 9.49
CA LEU A 413 -28.16 -2.81 9.69
C LEU A 413 -27.09 -3.87 9.97
N LEU A 414 -27.51 -5.11 10.22
CA LEU A 414 -26.61 -6.24 10.50
C LEU A 414 -26.49 -7.21 9.31
N ALA A 415 -27.24 -6.98 8.23
CA ALA A 415 -27.15 -7.80 7.04
C ALA A 415 -25.69 -7.92 6.55
N PRO A 416 -25.27 -9.10 6.09
CA PRO A 416 -23.96 -9.25 5.48
C PRO A 416 -23.79 -8.32 4.29
N ILE A 417 -22.62 -7.71 4.17
CA ILE A 417 -22.21 -6.89 3.02
C ILE A 417 -20.96 -7.52 2.41
N ALA A 418 -20.89 -7.48 1.08
CA ALA A 418 -19.66 -7.87 0.38
C ALA A 418 -18.62 -6.75 0.49
N GLU A 419 -17.36 -7.13 0.62
CA GLU A 419 -16.27 -6.19 0.49
C GLU A 419 -16.19 -5.71 -0.96
N ILE A 420 -16.22 -4.40 -1.13
CA ILE A 420 -16.09 -3.80 -2.46
C ILE A 420 -14.75 -3.08 -2.46
N PRO A 421 -13.82 -3.50 -3.36
CA PRO A 421 -12.60 -2.75 -3.55
C PRO A 421 -12.92 -1.27 -3.79
N THR A 422 -12.21 -0.38 -3.16
CA THR A 422 -12.39 1.05 -3.42
C THR A 422 -11.93 1.32 -4.85
N PRO A 423 -12.82 1.69 -5.78
CA PRO A 423 -12.39 1.98 -7.14
C PRO A 423 -11.39 3.14 -7.13
N GLU A 424 -10.23 2.95 -7.70
CA GLU A 424 -9.30 4.06 -7.89
C GLU A 424 -10.00 5.15 -8.71
N GLY A 425 -10.07 6.37 -8.17
CA GLY A 425 -10.63 7.52 -8.88
C GLY A 425 -12.15 7.75 -8.76
N SER A 426 -12.86 7.05 -7.84
CA SER A 426 -14.33 7.18 -7.70
C SER A 426 -14.83 8.54 -7.18
N PHE A 427 -13.97 9.43 -6.69
CA PHE A 427 -14.34 10.76 -6.24
C PHE A 427 -13.65 11.85 -7.05
N THR A 428 -14.44 12.72 -7.63
CA THR A 428 -13.96 13.85 -8.41
C THR A 428 -13.79 15.13 -7.59
N LYS A 429 -14.43 15.23 -6.41
CA LYS A 429 -14.33 16.41 -5.54
C LYS A 429 -14.32 16.06 -4.08
N VAL A 430 -13.42 16.71 -3.33
CA VAL A 430 -13.39 16.66 -1.87
C VAL A 430 -13.58 18.04 -1.27
N ALA A 431 -14.30 18.10 -0.16
CA ALA A 431 -14.53 19.30 0.64
C ALA A 431 -13.80 19.17 1.97
N LEU A 432 -13.31 20.27 2.50
CA LEU A 432 -12.75 20.29 3.85
C LEU A 432 -13.87 20.05 4.88
N TYR A 433 -13.72 18.99 5.66
CA TYR A 433 -14.64 18.67 6.75
C TYR A 433 -14.17 19.27 8.09
N TYR A 434 -12.89 19.11 8.40
CA TYR A 434 -12.30 19.61 9.65
C TYR A 434 -10.87 20.08 9.46
N PRO A 435 -10.51 21.26 9.98
CA PRO A 435 -11.37 22.24 10.67
C PRO A 435 -12.42 22.86 9.73
N ALA A 436 -13.36 23.62 10.27
CA ALA A 436 -14.40 24.28 9.46
C ALA A 436 -13.82 25.27 8.43
N LYS A 437 -12.60 25.74 8.62
CA LYS A 437 -11.85 26.59 7.70
C LYS A 437 -10.35 26.27 7.82
N ALA A 438 -9.69 26.02 6.70
CA ALA A 438 -8.25 25.79 6.67
C ALA A 438 -7.48 27.01 7.22
N PRO A 439 -6.40 26.79 8.00
CA PRO A 439 -5.53 27.86 8.43
C PRO A 439 -4.87 28.55 7.22
N PRO A 440 -4.68 29.88 7.23
CA PRO A 440 -4.08 30.61 6.12
C PRO A 440 -2.55 30.46 6.10
N THR A 441 -2.06 29.24 6.00
CA THR A 441 -0.63 28.90 5.98
C THR A 441 -0.26 28.24 4.64
N PRO A 442 0.98 28.42 4.15
CA PRO A 442 1.45 27.70 2.98
C PRO A 442 1.30 26.19 3.07
N ALA A 443 1.53 25.63 4.25
CA ALA A 443 1.36 24.19 4.48
C ALA A 443 -0.09 23.76 4.26
N ALA A 444 -1.07 24.46 4.85
CA ALA A 444 -2.49 24.14 4.68
C ALA A 444 -2.96 24.36 3.22
N GLU A 445 -2.48 25.40 2.53
CA GLU A 445 -2.80 25.63 1.11
C GLU A 445 -2.29 24.48 0.23
N ILE A 446 -1.08 23.98 0.49
CA ILE A 446 -0.50 22.83 -0.20
C ILE A 446 -1.28 21.56 0.14
N SER A 447 -1.54 21.26 1.43
CA SER A 447 -2.31 20.07 1.85
C SER A 447 -3.73 20.04 1.26
N MET A 448 -4.38 21.21 1.14
CA MET A 448 -5.65 21.34 0.42
C MET A 448 -5.51 20.99 -1.07
N ALA A 449 -4.43 21.42 -1.73
CA ALA A 449 -4.19 21.12 -3.14
C ALA A 449 -3.79 19.65 -3.34
N GLU A 450 -3.03 19.06 -2.43
CA GLU A 450 -2.70 17.63 -2.43
C GLU A 450 -3.97 16.77 -2.35
N ALA A 451 -4.88 17.09 -1.43
CA ALA A 451 -6.16 16.40 -1.34
C ALA A 451 -7.04 16.54 -2.60
N GLN A 452 -6.94 17.67 -3.29
CA GLN A 452 -7.71 17.97 -4.51
C GLN A 452 -6.99 17.56 -5.81
N VAL A 453 -5.81 16.95 -5.74
CA VAL A 453 -5.01 16.62 -6.91
C VAL A 453 -5.71 15.68 -7.89
N ARG A 454 -6.59 14.80 -7.38
CA ARG A 454 -7.44 13.90 -8.18
C ARG A 454 -8.59 14.61 -8.90
N ASP A 455 -8.91 15.85 -8.52
CA ASP A 455 -10.03 16.64 -9.02
C ASP A 455 -9.58 17.79 -9.95
N ASN A 456 -8.67 17.55 -10.90
CA ASN A 456 -8.01 18.57 -11.70
C ASN A 456 -7.13 19.55 -10.89
N GLY A 457 -6.72 19.16 -9.70
CA GLY A 457 -5.89 19.96 -8.79
C GLY A 457 -4.40 19.97 -9.12
N ILE A 458 -3.94 19.21 -10.13
CA ILE A 458 -2.52 19.14 -10.55
C ILE A 458 -1.95 20.55 -10.78
N SER A 459 -2.60 21.35 -11.62
CA SER A 459 -2.13 22.72 -11.95
C SER A 459 -2.08 23.63 -10.72
N ARG A 460 -3.01 23.46 -9.77
CA ARG A 460 -3.05 24.21 -8.52
C ARG A 460 -1.89 23.82 -7.61
N LEU A 461 -1.66 22.54 -7.42
CA LEU A 461 -0.55 22.03 -6.60
C LEU A 461 0.79 22.50 -7.21
N GLN A 462 0.94 22.35 -8.52
CA GLN A 462 2.13 22.83 -9.24
C GLN A 462 2.39 24.31 -8.99
N ALA A 463 1.39 25.17 -9.16
CA ALA A 463 1.53 26.62 -8.94
C ALA A 463 1.92 26.96 -7.48
N LEU A 464 1.40 26.22 -6.51
CA LEU A 464 1.78 26.39 -5.10
C LEU A 464 3.21 25.94 -4.82
N LEU A 465 3.65 24.83 -5.41
CA LEU A 465 5.03 24.34 -5.27
C LEU A 465 6.03 25.31 -5.91
N GLU A 466 5.70 25.89 -7.07
CA GLU A 466 6.52 26.93 -7.71
C GLU A 466 6.58 28.21 -6.88
N ARG A 467 5.45 28.59 -6.23
CA ARG A 467 5.35 29.80 -5.41
C ARG A 467 6.08 29.67 -4.08
N TYR A 468 5.83 28.58 -3.35
CA TYR A 468 6.31 28.41 -1.96
C TYR A 468 7.61 27.62 -1.86
N GLN A 469 7.96 26.83 -2.86
CA GLN A 469 9.17 26.01 -2.93
C GLN A 469 9.49 25.27 -1.61
N PRO A 470 8.56 24.47 -1.05
CA PRO A 470 8.76 23.80 0.23
C PRO A 470 10.04 22.96 0.22
N ASN A 471 10.74 22.91 1.36
CA ASN A 471 11.95 22.10 1.49
C ASN A 471 11.63 20.59 1.65
N SER A 472 10.39 20.23 1.98
CA SER A 472 9.97 18.83 2.03
C SER A 472 9.87 18.23 0.63
N PRO A 473 10.36 16.99 0.40
CA PRO A 473 10.22 16.29 -0.88
C PRO A 473 8.79 15.77 -1.13
N LYS A 474 7.97 15.60 -0.06
CA LYS A 474 6.66 14.94 -0.10
C LYS A 474 5.66 15.58 -1.09
N PRO A 475 5.43 16.90 -1.09
CA PRO A 475 4.49 17.52 -2.02
C PRO A 475 4.86 17.33 -3.49
N TYR A 476 6.17 17.28 -3.80
CA TYR A 476 6.65 17.03 -5.15
C TYR A 476 6.38 15.59 -5.58
N LEU A 477 6.46 14.63 -4.65
CA LEU A 477 6.13 13.23 -4.91
C LEU A 477 4.62 13.05 -5.16
N VAL A 478 3.75 13.73 -4.38
CA VAL A 478 2.30 13.74 -4.62
C VAL A 478 1.96 14.21 -6.03
N LEU A 479 2.70 15.21 -6.53
CA LEU A 479 2.53 15.68 -7.90
C LEU A 479 3.05 14.67 -8.93
N ALA A 480 4.16 13.98 -8.65
CA ALA A 480 4.63 12.87 -9.48
C ALA A 480 3.61 11.73 -9.53
N ASP A 481 3.02 11.34 -8.39
CA ASP A 481 1.96 10.33 -8.32
C ASP A 481 0.70 10.73 -9.12
N ALA A 482 0.39 12.02 -9.16
CA ALA A 482 -0.72 12.51 -9.96
C ALA A 482 -0.49 12.34 -11.45
N TYR A 483 0.72 12.66 -11.93
CA TYR A 483 1.10 12.47 -13.33
C TYR A 483 1.27 10.99 -13.71
N ASP A 484 1.65 10.14 -12.75
CA ASP A 484 1.71 8.69 -12.95
C ASP A 484 0.33 8.11 -13.30
N ARG A 485 -0.70 8.53 -12.57
CA ARG A 485 -2.10 8.16 -12.88
C ARG A 485 -2.58 8.65 -14.24
N GLU A 486 -2.00 9.73 -14.76
CA GLU A 486 -2.26 10.23 -16.12
C GLU A 486 -1.40 9.50 -17.19
N GLY A 487 -0.52 8.58 -16.79
CA GLY A 487 0.42 7.91 -17.69
C GLY A 487 1.53 8.83 -18.22
N ASN A 488 1.72 10.02 -17.63
CA ASN A 488 2.70 11.00 -18.09
C ASN A 488 4.07 10.76 -17.45
N ASN A 489 4.76 9.75 -17.90
CA ASN A 489 6.06 9.33 -17.37
C ASN A 489 7.15 10.41 -17.43
N ALA A 490 7.08 11.34 -18.38
CA ALA A 490 8.04 12.44 -18.48
C ALA A 490 7.89 13.43 -17.30
N GLU A 491 6.67 13.78 -16.92
CA GLU A 491 6.39 14.63 -15.76
C GLU A 491 6.64 13.87 -14.45
N VAL A 492 6.31 12.56 -14.37
CA VAL A 492 6.70 11.71 -13.22
C VAL A 492 8.19 11.81 -12.96
N ALA A 493 9.01 11.61 -14.00
CA ALA A 493 10.47 11.70 -13.88
C ALA A 493 10.94 13.10 -13.48
N ARG A 494 10.31 14.15 -14.01
CA ARG A 494 10.62 15.54 -13.67
C ARG A 494 10.37 15.83 -12.20
N TRP A 495 9.18 15.52 -11.68
CA TRP A 495 8.79 15.86 -10.33
C TRP A 495 9.45 14.96 -9.26
N SER A 496 9.72 13.71 -9.59
CA SER A 496 10.54 12.82 -8.72
C SER A 496 11.97 13.34 -8.59
N ARG A 497 12.58 13.85 -9.69
CA ARG A 497 13.89 14.54 -9.60
C ARG A 497 13.81 15.81 -8.74
N GLN A 498 12.72 16.60 -8.84
CA GLN A 498 12.53 17.77 -7.98
C GLN A 498 12.45 17.38 -6.50
N ALA A 499 11.77 16.28 -6.16
CA ALA A 499 11.76 15.75 -4.80
C ALA A 499 13.19 15.39 -4.33
N LEU A 500 14.01 14.77 -5.17
CA LEU A 500 15.41 14.45 -4.88
C LEU A 500 16.28 15.69 -4.72
N THR A 501 15.98 16.82 -5.39
CA THR A 501 16.70 18.08 -5.13
C THR A 501 16.43 18.64 -3.73
N LYS A 502 15.28 18.31 -3.13
CA LYS A 502 14.95 18.72 -1.75
C LYS A 502 15.55 17.78 -0.71
N HIS A 503 15.62 16.50 -1.04
CA HIS A 503 16.23 15.49 -0.17
C HIS A 503 16.83 14.39 -1.04
N GLU A 504 18.14 14.40 -1.22
CA GLU A 504 18.87 13.48 -2.13
C GLU A 504 18.71 11.99 -1.77
N ASN A 505 18.43 11.70 -0.50
CA ASN A 505 18.21 10.35 0.01
C ASN A 505 16.72 10.02 0.18
N PHE A 506 15.82 10.65 -0.58
CA PHE A 506 14.40 10.37 -0.46
C PHE A 506 14.03 9.14 -1.30
N ARG A 507 14.14 7.97 -0.69
CA ARG A 507 13.88 6.66 -1.32
C ARG A 507 12.54 6.60 -2.10
N PRO A 508 11.40 7.13 -1.59
CA PRO A 508 10.15 7.08 -2.35
C PRO A 508 10.23 7.74 -3.72
N ALA A 509 11.03 8.83 -3.84
CA ALA A 509 11.21 9.48 -5.13
C ALA A 509 12.11 8.66 -6.08
N VAL A 510 13.06 7.88 -5.58
CA VAL A 510 13.84 6.93 -6.41
C VAL A 510 12.94 5.84 -6.96
N VAL A 511 12.13 5.22 -6.09
CA VAL A 511 11.17 4.16 -6.46
C VAL A 511 10.16 4.64 -7.52
N LYS A 512 9.75 5.90 -7.46
CA LYS A 512 8.85 6.49 -8.45
C LYS A 512 9.59 6.90 -9.75
N LEU A 513 10.83 7.36 -9.64
CA LEU A 513 11.61 7.84 -10.78
C LEU A 513 12.02 6.72 -11.73
N VAL A 514 12.44 5.58 -11.20
CA VAL A 514 13.05 4.49 -11.97
C VAL A 514 12.09 3.90 -13.01
N PRO A 515 10.85 3.48 -12.68
CA PRO A 515 9.89 3.00 -13.68
C PRO A 515 9.58 4.04 -14.75
N ALA A 516 9.45 5.30 -14.35
CA ALA A 516 9.19 6.39 -15.30
C ALA A 516 10.35 6.58 -16.28
N LEU A 517 11.61 6.41 -15.85
CA LEU A 517 12.78 6.46 -16.72
C LEU A 517 12.78 5.29 -17.71
N PHE A 518 12.43 4.09 -17.29
CA PHE A 518 12.29 2.94 -18.18
C PHE A 518 11.20 3.17 -19.22
N ALA A 519 10.04 3.70 -18.80
CA ALA A 519 8.91 3.97 -19.70
C ALA A 519 9.24 5.02 -20.79
N ILE A 520 10.15 5.96 -20.50
CA ILE A 520 10.64 6.94 -21.48
C ILE A 520 11.98 6.54 -22.14
N HIS A 521 12.36 5.26 -22.07
CA HIS A 521 13.57 4.68 -22.69
C HIS A 521 14.89 5.34 -22.23
N GLN A 522 14.98 5.76 -20.97
CA GLN A 522 16.19 6.31 -20.36
C GLN A 522 16.88 5.27 -19.44
N ASP A 523 17.05 4.04 -19.93
CA ASP A 523 17.55 2.89 -19.15
C ASP A 523 18.90 3.17 -18.47
N ALA A 524 19.86 3.81 -19.17
CA ALA A 524 21.16 4.15 -18.59
C ALA A 524 21.05 5.16 -17.42
N GLN A 525 20.06 6.06 -17.45
CA GLN A 525 19.84 6.99 -16.33
C GLN A 525 19.16 6.27 -15.16
N ALA A 526 18.22 5.35 -15.43
CA ALA A 526 17.58 4.53 -14.41
C ALA A 526 18.63 3.69 -13.66
N THR A 527 19.55 3.03 -14.40
CA THR A 527 20.64 2.24 -13.80
C THR A 527 21.52 3.10 -12.91
N LYS A 528 21.95 4.27 -13.39
CA LYS A 528 22.78 5.17 -12.58
C LYS A 528 22.08 5.63 -11.29
N VAL A 529 20.80 5.97 -11.35
CA VAL A 529 20.01 6.35 -10.18
C VAL A 529 19.93 5.19 -9.19
N LEU A 530 19.77 3.96 -9.67
CA LEU A 530 19.72 2.76 -8.84
C LEU A 530 21.07 2.43 -8.22
N GLU A 531 22.17 2.53 -8.96
CA GLU A 531 23.53 2.34 -8.43
C GLU A 531 23.80 3.30 -7.26
N GLU A 532 23.52 4.60 -7.44
CA GLU A 532 23.65 5.61 -6.40
C GLU A 532 22.73 5.35 -5.20
N ALA A 533 21.51 4.85 -5.44
CA ALA A 533 20.56 4.52 -4.38
C ALA A 533 20.99 3.26 -3.59
N VAL A 534 21.49 2.23 -4.26
CA VAL A 534 21.97 0.99 -3.63
C VAL A 534 23.25 1.21 -2.83
N GLU A 535 24.09 2.18 -3.18
CA GLU A 535 25.23 2.59 -2.34
C GLU A 535 24.76 3.15 -0.98
N ARG A 536 23.61 3.86 -0.96
CA ARG A 536 23.01 4.46 0.26
C ARG A 536 22.16 3.47 1.05
N TYR A 537 21.51 2.55 0.35
CA TYR A 537 20.60 1.53 0.89
C TYR A 537 21.04 0.11 0.48
N PRO A 538 22.18 -0.38 0.96
CA PRO A 538 22.82 -1.58 0.43
C PRO A 538 22.07 -2.89 0.69
N THR A 539 21.07 -2.87 1.56
CA THR A 539 20.20 -4.01 1.92
C THR A 539 18.75 -3.78 1.52
N ASP A 540 18.46 -2.76 0.71
CA ASP A 540 17.10 -2.51 0.22
C ASP A 540 16.80 -3.48 -0.93
N ASP A 541 15.99 -4.49 -0.66
CA ASP A 541 15.65 -5.58 -1.57
C ASP A 541 14.95 -5.11 -2.85
N LEU A 542 14.07 -4.09 -2.75
CA LEU A 542 13.39 -3.52 -3.91
C LEU A 542 14.39 -2.83 -4.84
N LEU A 543 15.24 -1.95 -4.30
CA LEU A 543 16.22 -1.23 -5.13
C LEU A 543 17.26 -2.18 -5.74
N LEU A 544 17.62 -3.24 -5.03
CA LEU A 544 18.51 -4.29 -5.54
C LEU A 544 17.84 -5.10 -6.66
N SER A 545 16.54 -5.41 -6.53
CA SER A 545 15.77 -6.10 -7.56
C SER A 545 15.63 -5.23 -8.81
N ASP A 546 15.28 -3.95 -8.64
CA ASP A 546 15.19 -2.98 -9.73
C ASP A 546 16.54 -2.81 -10.45
N LEU A 547 17.66 -2.79 -9.72
CA LEU A 547 19.00 -2.73 -10.30
C LEU A 547 19.32 -4.00 -11.11
N GLY A 548 18.91 -5.16 -10.61
CA GLY A 548 19.03 -6.42 -11.34
C GLY A 548 18.24 -6.39 -12.65
N ASN A 549 17.02 -5.89 -12.62
CA ASN A 549 16.21 -5.70 -13.84
C ASN A 549 16.86 -4.71 -14.80
N ALA A 550 17.39 -3.58 -14.28
CA ALA A 550 18.10 -2.60 -15.11
C ALA A 550 19.29 -3.21 -15.87
N TYR A 551 20.09 -4.03 -15.20
CA TYR A 551 21.20 -4.76 -15.84
C TYR A 551 20.72 -5.81 -16.83
N LEU A 552 19.62 -6.54 -16.54
CA LEU A 552 19.01 -7.49 -17.47
C LEU A 552 18.58 -6.81 -18.77
N ARG A 553 17.93 -5.65 -18.69
CA ARG A 553 17.51 -4.85 -19.86
C ARG A 553 18.70 -4.42 -20.73
N GLN A 554 19.87 -4.22 -20.14
CA GLN A 554 21.12 -3.87 -20.84
C GLN A 554 21.92 -5.10 -21.30
N GLY A 555 21.47 -6.31 -20.99
CA GLY A 555 22.17 -7.55 -21.29
C GLY A 555 23.38 -7.84 -20.40
N GLU A 556 23.52 -7.13 -19.28
CA GLU A 556 24.62 -7.26 -18.32
C GLU A 556 24.34 -8.38 -17.31
N ILE A 557 24.28 -9.62 -17.80
CA ILE A 557 23.79 -10.80 -17.07
C ILE A 557 24.54 -11.05 -15.74
N ALA A 558 25.84 -10.84 -15.70
CA ALA A 558 26.64 -11.08 -14.49
C ALA A 558 26.34 -10.06 -13.37
N GLN A 559 26.17 -8.79 -13.73
CA GLN A 559 25.77 -7.75 -12.77
C GLN A 559 24.33 -7.97 -12.29
N ALA A 560 23.42 -8.36 -13.20
CA ALA A 560 22.05 -8.71 -12.86
C ALA A 560 22.00 -9.84 -11.82
N SER A 561 22.73 -10.96 -12.05
CA SER A 561 22.83 -12.07 -11.09
C SER A 561 23.30 -11.58 -9.72
N SER A 562 24.38 -10.81 -9.67
CA SER A 562 24.95 -10.31 -8.42
C SER A 562 23.97 -9.42 -7.64
N ALA A 563 23.25 -8.51 -8.32
CA ALA A 563 22.27 -7.63 -7.69
C ALA A 563 21.06 -8.42 -7.16
N LEU A 564 20.52 -9.34 -7.96
CA LEU A 564 19.37 -10.17 -7.61
C LEU A 564 19.66 -11.16 -6.47
N GLU A 565 20.84 -11.78 -6.45
CA GLU A 565 21.26 -12.62 -5.33
C GLU A 565 21.38 -11.82 -4.02
N ARG A 566 21.77 -10.54 -4.09
CA ARG A 566 21.76 -9.65 -2.93
C ARG A 566 20.33 -9.31 -2.52
N ALA A 567 19.42 -9.09 -3.48
CA ALA A 567 18.01 -8.83 -3.23
C ALA A 567 17.35 -10.01 -2.51
N VAL A 568 17.52 -11.24 -3.01
CA VAL A 568 17.00 -12.47 -2.39
C VAL A 568 17.60 -12.70 -0.99
N ARG A 569 18.90 -12.40 -0.77
CA ARG A 569 19.49 -12.48 0.57
C ARG A 569 18.91 -11.43 1.53
N ALA A 570 18.55 -10.26 1.04
CA ALA A 570 17.94 -9.20 1.86
C ALA A 570 16.48 -9.52 2.19
N ASN A 571 15.73 -10.04 1.23
CA ASN A 571 14.35 -10.49 1.40
C ASN A 571 14.10 -11.78 0.60
N PRO A 572 14.14 -12.95 1.24
CA PRO A 572 13.92 -14.25 0.60
C PRO A 572 12.48 -14.47 0.10
N GLU A 573 11.57 -13.54 0.35
CA GLU A 573 10.15 -13.65 -0.03
C GLU A 573 9.75 -12.66 -1.12
N ARG A 574 10.72 -11.93 -1.66
CA ARG A 574 10.44 -11.03 -2.78
C ARG A 574 10.31 -11.81 -4.08
N SER A 575 9.06 -12.02 -4.50
CA SER A 575 8.70 -12.78 -5.70
C SER A 575 9.35 -12.23 -6.99
N GLU A 576 9.43 -10.92 -7.15
CA GLU A 576 10.04 -10.27 -8.31
C GLU A 576 11.53 -10.60 -8.43
N SER A 577 12.26 -10.63 -7.30
CA SER A 577 13.70 -10.98 -7.31
C SER A 577 13.92 -12.43 -7.73
N HIS A 578 13.11 -13.36 -7.23
CA HIS A 578 13.16 -14.76 -7.63
C HIS A 578 12.81 -14.94 -9.11
N ASN A 579 11.75 -14.31 -9.61
CA ASN A 579 11.39 -14.38 -11.02
C ASN A 579 12.52 -13.86 -11.92
N LEU A 580 13.09 -12.68 -11.61
CA LEU A 580 14.21 -12.13 -12.38
C LEU A 580 15.48 -13.00 -12.29
N LEU A 581 15.75 -13.61 -11.15
CA LEU A 581 16.88 -14.53 -10.98
C LEU A 581 16.66 -15.80 -11.80
N GLY A 582 15.43 -16.31 -11.88
CA GLY A 582 15.03 -17.40 -12.77
C GLY A 582 15.29 -17.06 -14.24
N VAL A 583 14.89 -15.86 -14.68
CA VAL A 583 15.20 -15.37 -16.05
C VAL A 583 16.70 -15.30 -16.30
N VAL A 584 17.50 -14.83 -15.33
CA VAL A 584 18.97 -14.82 -15.43
C VAL A 584 19.51 -16.25 -15.60
N ALA A 585 19.07 -17.19 -14.78
CA ALA A 585 19.53 -18.58 -14.81
C ALA A 585 19.21 -19.23 -16.17
N VAL A 586 17.99 -19.05 -16.69
CA VAL A 586 17.60 -19.56 -18.01
C VAL A 586 18.47 -18.96 -19.12
N LYS A 587 18.74 -17.65 -19.09
CA LYS A 587 19.65 -16.99 -20.05
C LYS A 587 21.09 -17.50 -19.97
N GLN A 588 21.53 -17.98 -18.83
CA GLN A 588 22.85 -18.64 -18.63
C GLN A 588 22.83 -20.12 -19.02
N GLY A 589 21.68 -20.70 -19.37
CA GLY A 589 21.49 -22.10 -19.72
C GLY A 589 21.26 -23.03 -18.52
N ASP A 590 21.14 -22.49 -17.30
CA ASP A 590 20.86 -23.26 -16.09
C ASP A 590 19.32 -23.33 -15.85
N ARG A 591 18.69 -24.26 -16.57
CA ARG A 591 17.23 -24.45 -16.51
C ARG A 591 16.77 -24.91 -15.13
N ALA A 592 17.53 -25.76 -14.45
CA ALA A 592 17.14 -26.29 -13.15
C ALA A 592 17.08 -25.20 -12.08
N THR A 593 18.05 -24.29 -12.07
CA THR A 593 17.99 -23.11 -11.21
C THR A 593 16.85 -22.19 -11.65
N GLY A 594 16.62 -22.01 -12.95
CA GLY A 594 15.50 -21.21 -13.47
C GLY A 594 14.14 -21.71 -12.97
N GLU A 595 13.89 -23.02 -13.08
CA GLU A 595 12.66 -23.65 -12.59
C GLU A 595 12.49 -23.46 -11.07
N HIS A 596 13.56 -23.69 -10.31
CA HIS A 596 13.56 -23.50 -8.86
C HIS A 596 13.16 -22.07 -8.49
N GLU A 597 13.78 -21.09 -9.10
CA GLU A 597 13.55 -19.68 -8.80
C GLU A 597 12.13 -19.22 -9.19
N PHE A 598 11.61 -19.68 -10.33
CA PHE A 598 10.20 -19.41 -10.70
C PHE A 598 9.22 -20.02 -9.71
N ARG A 599 9.49 -21.24 -9.22
CA ARG A 599 8.65 -21.86 -8.18
C ARG A 599 8.74 -21.14 -6.84
N GLU A 600 9.91 -20.62 -6.45
CA GLU A 600 10.06 -19.78 -5.25
C GLU A 600 9.32 -18.46 -5.41
N ALA A 601 9.35 -17.83 -6.58
CA ALA A 601 8.53 -16.65 -6.87
C ALA A 601 7.03 -16.96 -6.67
N LEU A 602 6.56 -18.09 -7.17
CA LEU A 602 5.17 -18.55 -7.02
C LEU A 602 4.84 -19.04 -5.60
N ARG A 603 5.84 -19.52 -4.84
CA ARG A 603 5.66 -19.81 -3.43
C ARG A 603 5.36 -18.54 -2.64
N SER A 604 6.05 -17.46 -2.93
CA SER A 604 5.85 -16.16 -2.25
C SER A 604 4.60 -15.44 -2.78
N GLN A 605 4.36 -15.51 -4.10
CA GLN A 605 3.24 -14.86 -4.76
C GLN A 605 2.56 -15.80 -5.76
N PRO A 606 1.54 -16.56 -5.34
CA PRO A 606 0.86 -17.53 -6.20
C PRO A 606 0.15 -16.98 -7.44
N ASP A 607 -0.21 -15.72 -7.43
CA ASP A 607 -0.88 -14.99 -8.52
C ASP A 607 0.10 -14.20 -9.42
N PHE A 608 1.41 -14.45 -9.33
CA PHE A 608 2.41 -13.74 -10.11
C PHE A 608 2.40 -14.22 -11.57
N THR A 609 1.75 -13.47 -12.45
CA THR A 609 1.49 -13.83 -13.85
C THR A 609 2.76 -14.08 -14.64
N GLU A 610 3.77 -13.19 -14.51
CA GLU A 610 5.04 -13.32 -15.23
C GLU A 610 5.85 -14.55 -14.78
N ALA A 611 5.81 -14.89 -13.49
CA ALA A 611 6.51 -16.08 -13.01
C ALA A 611 5.83 -17.37 -13.50
N ARG A 612 4.49 -17.38 -13.58
CA ARG A 612 3.74 -18.48 -14.17
C ARG A 612 4.01 -18.65 -15.66
N ASP A 613 4.03 -17.55 -16.40
CA ASP A 613 4.33 -17.54 -17.82
C ASP A 613 5.75 -18.02 -18.09
N ASN A 614 6.75 -17.49 -17.35
CA ASN A 614 8.14 -17.92 -17.45
C ASN A 614 8.33 -19.42 -17.13
N LEU A 615 7.66 -19.91 -16.09
CA LEU A 615 7.67 -21.33 -15.73
C LEU A 615 7.01 -22.17 -16.84
N GLY A 616 5.86 -21.72 -17.36
CA GLY A 616 5.14 -22.35 -18.46
C GLY A 616 6.01 -22.49 -19.69
N ASN A 617 6.70 -21.42 -20.09
CA ASN A 617 7.62 -21.43 -21.23
C ASN A 617 8.81 -22.39 -21.01
N LEU A 618 9.37 -22.42 -19.82
CA LEU A 618 10.46 -23.35 -19.47
C LEU A 618 9.97 -24.80 -19.57
N LEU A 619 8.77 -25.10 -19.05
CA LEU A 619 8.14 -26.41 -19.10
C LEU A 619 7.81 -26.85 -20.56
N VAL A 620 7.43 -25.93 -21.44
CA VAL A 620 7.25 -26.22 -22.87
C VAL A 620 8.56 -26.71 -23.50
N GLU A 621 9.67 -26.04 -23.20
CA GLU A 621 11.00 -26.48 -23.68
C GLU A 621 11.40 -27.86 -23.15
N GLU A 622 10.92 -28.24 -21.97
CA GLU A 622 11.15 -29.55 -21.33
C GLU A 622 10.10 -30.61 -21.70
N HIS A 623 9.18 -30.28 -22.62
CA HIS A 623 8.06 -31.12 -23.06
C HIS A 623 7.02 -31.46 -21.96
N GLY A 624 6.99 -30.68 -20.86
CA GLY A 624 6.04 -30.77 -19.76
C GLY A 624 4.69 -30.10 -20.08
N TYR A 625 4.11 -30.35 -21.25
CA TYR A 625 2.99 -29.59 -21.82
C TYR A 625 1.76 -29.47 -20.93
N ALA A 626 1.40 -30.52 -20.20
CA ALA A 626 0.21 -30.48 -19.35
C ALA A 626 0.39 -29.53 -18.12
N GLU A 627 1.59 -29.49 -17.53
CA GLU A 627 1.86 -28.53 -16.46
C GLU A 627 2.04 -27.11 -17.03
N ALA A 628 2.65 -26.97 -18.22
CA ALA A 628 2.76 -25.67 -18.88
C ALA A 628 1.37 -25.07 -19.15
N GLU A 629 0.43 -25.86 -19.68
CA GLU A 629 -0.97 -25.44 -19.89
C GLU A 629 -1.58 -24.94 -18.58
N PHE A 630 -1.43 -25.70 -17.50
CA PHE A 630 -1.91 -25.30 -16.18
C PHE A 630 -1.31 -23.97 -15.71
N GLN A 631 0.01 -23.72 -15.92
CA GLN A 631 0.63 -22.48 -15.51
C GLN A 631 0.14 -21.27 -16.31
N PHE A 632 -0.02 -21.40 -17.64
CA PHE A 632 -0.59 -20.35 -18.47
C PHE A 632 -2.06 -20.06 -18.13
N GLU A 633 -2.88 -21.09 -17.94
CA GLU A 633 -4.28 -20.91 -17.50
C GLU A 633 -4.37 -20.19 -16.17
N LYS A 634 -3.49 -20.51 -15.21
CA LYS A 634 -3.41 -19.81 -13.93
C LYS A 634 -2.88 -18.38 -14.03
N ALA A 635 -2.04 -18.07 -14.99
CA ALA A 635 -1.64 -16.70 -15.29
C ALA A 635 -2.84 -15.88 -15.79
N ILE A 636 -3.61 -16.44 -16.72
CA ILE A 636 -4.83 -15.82 -17.29
C ILE A 636 -5.93 -15.67 -16.22
N GLU A 637 -6.10 -16.65 -15.32
CA GLU A 637 -7.03 -16.53 -14.19
C GLU A 637 -6.66 -15.37 -13.23
N ALA A 638 -5.36 -15.12 -13.05
CA ALA A 638 -4.86 -14.04 -12.19
C ALA A 638 -4.98 -12.67 -12.88
N ASP A 639 -4.70 -12.60 -14.16
CA ASP A 639 -4.83 -11.41 -14.99
C ASP A 639 -5.31 -11.78 -16.40
N ALA A 640 -6.58 -11.56 -16.68
CA ALA A 640 -7.20 -11.86 -17.97
C ALA A 640 -6.74 -10.93 -19.11
N ASP A 641 -6.07 -9.83 -18.78
CA ASP A 641 -5.52 -8.90 -19.78
C ASP A 641 -4.01 -9.13 -20.04
N PHE A 642 -3.44 -10.23 -19.51
CA PHE A 642 -2.03 -10.59 -19.71
C PHE A 642 -1.82 -11.29 -21.05
N ALA A 643 -1.58 -10.50 -22.09
CA ALA A 643 -1.51 -10.94 -23.50
C ALA A 643 -0.46 -12.03 -23.75
N GLU A 644 0.70 -11.97 -23.09
CA GLU A 644 1.78 -12.95 -23.25
C GLU A 644 1.34 -14.36 -22.86
N ALA A 645 0.56 -14.53 -21.79
CA ALA A 645 0.06 -15.84 -21.38
C ALA A 645 -0.93 -16.40 -22.39
N HIS A 646 -1.84 -15.60 -22.93
CA HIS A 646 -2.73 -15.99 -24.04
C HIS A 646 -1.93 -16.40 -25.28
N HIS A 647 -0.91 -15.65 -25.65
CA HIS A 647 -0.05 -15.95 -26.79
C HIS A 647 0.70 -17.27 -26.59
N HIS A 648 1.36 -17.47 -25.44
CA HIS A 648 2.13 -18.68 -25.15
C HIS A 648 1.23 -19.91 -25.01
N LEU A 649 0.05 -19.77 -24.38
CA LEU A 649 -0.95 -20.84 -24.33
C LEU A 649 -1.44 -21.21 -25.74
N GLY A 650 -1.73 -20.22 -26.58
CA GLY A 650 -2.12 -20.43 -27.96
C GLY A 650 -1.07 -21.24 -28.74
N ARG A 651 0.21 -20.90 -28.63
CA ARG A 651 1.32 -21.63 -29.23
C ARG A 651 1.48 -23.05 -28.67
N LEU A 652 1.34 -23.22 -27.36
CA LEU A 652 1.34 -24.55 -26.74
C LEU A 652 0.21 -25.43 -27.27
N LEU A 653 -1.01 -24.87 -27.38
CA LEU A 653 -2.17 -25.58 -27.92
C LEU A 653 -1.98 -26.01 -29.38
N VAL A 654 -1.24 -25.25 -30.17
CA VAL A 654 -0.81 -25.69 -31.54
C VAL A 654 0.10 -26.91 -31.46
N LEU A 655 1.08 -26.92 -30.56
CA LEU A 655 1.97 -28.08 -30.35
C LEU A 655 1.20 -29.34 -29.88
N MET A 656 0.09 -29.13 -29.16
CA MET A 656 -0.81 -30.18 -28.67
C MET A 656 -1.90 -30.58 -29.68
N ASP A 657 -1.90 -30.04 -30.91
CA ASP A 657 -2.89 -30.24 -31.95
C ASP A 657 -4.33 -29.84 -31.55
N GLN A 658 -4.45 -28.85 -30.62
CA GLN A 658 -5.73 -28.31 -30.14
C GLN A 658 -6.08 -26.99 -30.85
N LEU A 659 -6.04 -27.00 -32.19
CA LEU A 659 -6.16 -25.80 -33.02
C LEU A 659 -7.40 -24.92 -32.74
N PRO A 660 -8.60 -25.43 -32.45
CA PRO A 660 -9.75 -24.57 -32.12
C PRO A 660 -9.58 -23.77 -30.86
N ARG A 661 -8.93 -24.31 -29.82
CA ARG A 661 -8.60 -23.57 -28.60
C ARG A 661 -7.48 -22.55 -28.86
N ALA A 662 -6.48 -22.95 -29.66
CA ALA A 662 -5.39 -22.05 -30.04
C ALA A 662 -5.91 -20.78 -30.74
N VAL A 663 -6.90 -20.88 -31.63
CA VAL A 663 -7.54 -19.71 -32.27
C VAL A 663 -8.16 -18.77 -31.24
N ILE A 664 -8.75 -19.28 -30.16
CA ILE A 664 -9.41 -18.48 -29.14
C ILE A 664 -8.33 -17.66 -28.41
N GLU A 665 -7.29 -18.33 -27.90
CA GLU A 665 -6.24 -17.70 -27.12
C GLU A 665 -5.41 -16.69 -27.94
N LEU A 666 -5.02 -17.07 -29.17
CA LEU A 666 -4.25 -16.15 -30.04
C LEU A 666 -5.09 -14.94 -30.48
N ARG A 667 -6.43 -15.09 -30.64
CA ARG A 667 -7.29 -13.96 -30.95
C ARG A 667 -7.36 -12.99 -29.75
N GLU A 668 -7.44 -13.50 -28.54
CA GLU A 668 -7.41 -12.67 -27.32
C GLU A 668 -6.10 -11.91 -27.23
N ALA A 669 -4.96 -12.58 -27.38
CA ALA A 669 -3.65 -11.95 -27.40
C ALA A 669 -3.55 -10.85 -28.49
N ALA A 670 -4.07 -11.09 -29.70
CA ALA A 670 -4.05 -10.11 -30.79
C ALA A 670 -4.96 -8.89 -30.53
N GLN A 671 -6.02 -9.04 -29.76
CA GLN A 671 -6.88 -7.92 -29.33
C GLN A 671 -6.19 -7.05 -28.28
N GLN A 672 -5.51 -7.68 -27.32
CA GLN A 672 -4.80 -7.00 -26.25
C GLN A 672 -3.52 -6.33 -26.77
N GLU A 673 -2.79 -6.98 -27.68
CA GLU A 673 -1.56 -6.45 -28.29
C GLU A 673 -1.69 -6.23 -29.81
N PRO A 674 -2.47 -5.27 -30.27
CA PRO A 674 -2.79 -5.09 -31.69
C PRO A 674 -1.60 -4.59 -32.55
N ASN A 675 -0.46 -4.31 -31.96
CA ASN A 675 0.73 -3.86 -32.66
C ASN A 675 1.91 -4.85 -32.56
N GLU A 676 1.69 -6.06 -32.01
CA GLU A 676 2.72 -7.10 -31.94
C GLU A 676 2.61 -8.05 -33.17
N PRO A 677 3.54 -7.95 -34.13
CA PRO A 677 3.46 -8.71 -35.38
C PRO A 677 3.49 -10.22 -35.19
N GLN A 678 4.21 -10.72 -34.18
CA GLN A 678 4.34 -12.16 -33.96
C GLN A 678 3.02 -12.80 -33.55
N VAL A 679 2.23 -12.14 -32.72
CA VAL A 679 0.91 -12.62 -32.28
C VAL A 679 -0.03 -12.74 -33.49
N HIS A 680 -0.05 -11.72 -34.37
CA HIS A 680 -0.85 -11.74 -35.60
C HIS A 680 -0.37 -12.83 -36.58
N GLU A 681 0.94 -13.08 -36.68
CA GLU A 681 1.50 -14.13 -37.53
C GLU A 681 1.09 -15.51 -37.04
N ASP A 682 1.25 -15.81 -35.75
CA ASP A 682 0.84 -17.09 -35.16
C ASP A 682 -0.67 -17.28 -35.24
N LEU A 683 -1.49 -16.24 -35.07
CA LEU A 683 -2.95 -16.31 -35.30
C LEU A 683 -3.29 -16.59 -36.74
N ALA A 684 -2.64 -15.93 -37.71
CA ALA A 684 -2.87 -16.14 -39.14
C ALA A 684 -2.52 -17.56 -39.55
N ASP A 685 -1.44 -18.12 -39.07
CA ASP A 685 -1.00 -19.48 -39.34
C ASP A 685 -2.05 -20.51 -38.88
N VAL A 686 -2.56 -20.35 -37.65
CA VAL A 686 -3.59 -21.25 -37.10
C VAL A 686 -4.94 -21.06 -37.79
N LEU A 687 -5.35 -19.84 -38.12
CA LEU A 687 -6.56 -19.58 -38.91
C LEU A 687 -6.48 -20.22 -40.32
N ALA A 688 -5.32 -20.15 -40.96
CA ALA A 688 -5.09 -20.82 -42.25
C ALA A 688 -5.20 -22.34 -42.12
N ALA A 689 -4.61 -22.94 -41.08
CA ALA A 689 -4.66 -24.36 -40.81
C ALA A 689 -6.07 -24.85 -40.49
N THR A 690 -6.89 -24.04 -39.86
CA THR A 690 -8.29 -24.34 -39.50
C THR A 690 -9.30 -23.98 -40.60
N GLY A 691 -8.85 -23.48 -41.76
CA GLY A 691 -9.67 -23.16 -42.92
C GLY A 691 -10.38 -21.80 -42.88
N HIS A 692 -10.04 -20.94 -41.93
CA HIS A 692 -10.57 -19.58 -41.79
C HIS A 692 -9.80 -18.58 -42.69
N ALA A 693 -9.71 -18.91 -43.99
CA ALA A 693 -8.81 -18.24 -44.94
C ALA A 693 -9.02 -16.74 -45.06
N THR A 694 -10.25 -16.23 -44.95
CA THR A 694 -10.49 -14.77 -44.99
C THR A 694 -9.91 -14.02 -43.80
N GLU A 695 -10.06 -14.58 -42.60
CA GLU A 695 -9.50 -14.03 -41.39
C GLU A 695 -7.95 -14.13 -41.41
N ALA A 696 -7.42 -15.27 -41.85
CA ALA A 696 -5.97 -15.45 -42.01
C ALA A 696 -5.34 -14.39 -42.95
N ILE A 697 -5.99 -14.06 -44.05
CA ILE A 697 -5.55 -13.03 -44.98
C ILE A 697 -5.47 -11.67 -44.22
N THR A 698 -6.50 -11.33 -43.45
CA THR A 698 -6.55 -10.07 -42.70
C THR A 698 -5.41 -9.97 -41.69
N GLU A 699 -5.15 -11.06 -40.95
CA GLU A 699 -4.07 -11.06 -39.95
C GLU A 699 -2.68 -10.99 -40.62
N TYR A 700 -2.42 -11.72 -41.73
CA TYR A 700 -1.17 -11.54 -42.47
C TYR A 700 -0.99 -10.14 -43.04
N GLU A 701 -2.08 -9.52 -43.57
CA GLU A 701 -2.05 -8.14 -44.02
C GLU A 701 -1.72 -7.18 -42.86
N ARG A 702 -2.21 -7.47 -41.66
CA ARG A 702 -1.86 -6.74 -40.44
C ARG A 702 -0.35 -6.86 -40.10
N VAL A 703 0.20 -8.08 -40.14
CA VAL A 703 1.66 -8.30 -40.00
C VAL A 703 2.44 -7.46 -40.99
N LEU A 704 2.04 -7.50 -42.29
CA LEU A 704 2.74 -6.76 -43.34
C LEU A 704 2.56 -5.24 -43.26
N ALA A 705 1.48 -4.77 -42.63
CA ALA A 705 1.34 -3.33 -42.32
C ALA A 705 2.30 -2.88 -41.21
N LEU A 706 2.57 -3.75 -40.24
CA LEU A 706 3.51 -3.48 -39.15
C LEU A 706 4.97 -3.72 -39.56
N ARG A 707 5.22 -4.81 -40.33
CA ARG A 707 6.53 -5.24 -40.84
C ARG A 707 6.44 -5.57 -42.34
N PRO A 708 6.60 -4.59 -43.24
CA PRO A 708 6.38 -4.80 -44.67
C PRO A 708 7.30 -5.83 -45.33
N ASP A 709 8.44 -6.10 -44.76
CA ASP A 709 9.46 -7.02 -45.31
C ASP A 709 9.47 -8.41 -44.59
N GLN A 710 8.38 -8.77 -43.88
CA GLN A 710 8.32 -10.04 -43.13
C GLN A 710 8.13 -11.24 -44.09
N PRO A 711 9.19 -12.07 -44.33
CA PRO A 711 9.14 -13.09 -45.39
C PRO A 711 8.15 -14.21 -45.07
N GLN A 712 8.00 -14.61 -43.81
CA GLN A 712 7.12 -15.65 -43.36
C GLN A 712 5.66 -15.26 -43.64
N ALA A 713 5.27 -14.02 -43.27
CA ALA A 713 3.93 -13.50 -43.55
C ALA A 713 3.64 -13.40 -45.05
N HIS A 714 4.63 -13.00 -45.86
CA HIS A 714 4.46 -13.05 -47.34
C HIS A 714 4.26 -14.47 -47.87
N LEU A 715 5.00 -15.46 -47.35
CA LEU A 715 4.82 -16.85 -47.73
C LEU A 715 3.44 -17.36 -47.32
N GLY A 716 3.03 -17.17 -46.05
CA GLY A 716 1.72 -17.59 -45.53
C GLY A 716 0.58 -16.97 -46.30
N LEU A 717 0.58 -15.64 -46.46
CA LEU A 717 -0.43 -14.92 -47.24
C LEU A 717 -0.51 -15.42 -48.69
N GLY A 718 0.64 -15.61 -49.36
CA GLY A 718 0.69 -16.15 -50.69
C GLY A 718 0.09 -17.54 -50.77
N MET A 719 0.32 -18.41 -49.82
CA MET A 719 -0.26 -19.77 -49.77
C MET A 719 -1.79 -19.75 -49.58
N VAL A 720 -2.28 -18.92 -48.65
CA VAL A 720 -3.72 -18.78 -48.38
C VAL A 720 -4.45 -18.22 -49.61
N LEU A 721 -3.90 -17.18 -50.25
CA LEU A 721 -4.46 -16.60 -51.47
C LEU A 721 -4.53 -17.61 -52.64
N LEU A 722 -3.54 -18.50 -52.77
CA LEU A 722 -3.61 -19.61 -53.72
C LEU A 722 -4.75 -20.58 -53.41
N GLY A 723 -4.94 -20.95 -52.17
CA GLY A 723 -6.06 -21.75 -51.71
C GLY A 723 -7.42 -21.14 -52.04
N GLN A 724 -7.47 -19.80 -52.09
CA GLN A 724 -8.65 -19.00 -52.46
C GLN A 724 -8.74 -18.69 -53.98
N HIS A 725 -7.91 -19.32 -54.81
CA HIS A 725 -7.85 -19.11 -56.27
C HIS A 725 -7.46 -17.67 -56.71
N ARG A 726 -6.85 -16.85 -55.82
CA ARG A 726 -6.38 -15.48 -56.07
C ARG A 726 -4.91 -15.51 -56.55
N ALA A 727 -4.63 -16.26 -57.61
CA ALA A 727 -3.28 -16.55 -58.07
C ALA A 727 -2.44 -15.30 -58.45
N ALA A 728 -3.06 -14.25 -58.99
CA ALA A 728 -2.35 -13.02 -59.35
C ALA A 728 -1.81 -12.27 -58.09
N GLU A 729 -2.58 -12.20 -57.03
CA GLU A 729 -2.20 -11.58 -55.79
C GLU A 729 -1.20 -12.47 -55.04
N ALA A 730 -1.42 -13.75 -54.98
CA ALA A 730 -0.53 -14.74 -54.40
C ALA A 730 0.89 -14.65 -55.01
N ARG A 731 0.99 -14.45 -56.32
CA ARG A 731 2.26 -14.34 -57.03
C ARG A 731 3.13 -13.17 -56.50
N LEU A 732 2.50 -12.03 -56.17
CA LEU A 732 3.21 -10.85 -55.64
C LEU A 732 3.88 -11.16 -54.29
N HIS A 733 3.11 -11.76 -53.38
CA HIS A 733 3.62 -12.10 -52.03
C HIS A 733 4.64 -13.24 -52.09
N LEU A 734 4.42 -14.27 -52.91
CA LEU A 734 5.39 -15.35 -53.12
C LEU A 734 6.71 -14.85 -53.75
N GLN A 735 6.67 -13.84 -54.63
CA GLN A 735 7.87 -13.20 -55.16
C GLN A 735 8.63 -12.44 -54.06
N ALA A 736 7.95 -11.76 -53.17
CA ALA A 736 8.57 -11.11 -52.03
C ALA A 736 9.24 -12.16 -51.10
N ALA A 737 8.53 -13.23 -50.74
CA ALA A 737 9.09 -14.34 -49.95
C ALA A 737 10.27 -15.06 -50.64
N ALA A 738 10.28 -15.16 -51.97
CA ALA A 738 11.36 -15.79 -52.73
C ALA A 738 12.68 -15.00 -52.69
N ASN A 739 12.62 -13.74 -52.30
CA ASN A 739 13.78 -12.85 -52.10
C ASN A 739 14.29 -12.86 -50.63
N SER A 740 13.69 -13.66 -49.74
CA SER A 740 14.12 -13.79 -48.35
C SER A 740 15.58 -14.21 -48.25
N SER A 741 16.26 -13.69 -47.23
CA SER A 741 17.58 -14.17 -46.80
C SER A 741 17.50 -15.55 -46.14
N ASP A 742 16.33 -15.97 -45.66
CA ASP A 742 16.08 -17.31 -45.17
C ASP A 742 15.97 -18.30 -46.33
N PRO A 743 16.91 -19.28 -46.46
CA PRO A 743 16.94 -20.18 -47.59
C PRO A 743 15.73 -21.11 -47.70
N GLU A 744 15.11 -21.50 -46.56
CA GLU A 744 13.95 -22.39 -46.51
C GLU A 744 12.69 -21.69 -47.01
N ILE A 745 12.43 -20.48 -46.55
CA ILE A 745 11.34 -19.62 -46.98
C ILE A 745 11.49 -19.36 -48.51
N ALA A 746 12.67 -18.90 -48.93
CA ALA A 746 12.96 -18.55 -50.29
C ALA A 746 12.79 -19.76 -51.23
N GLN A 747 13.27 -20.97 -50.85
CA GLN A 747 13.13 -22.19 -51.62
C GLN A 747 11.65 -22.64 -51.74
N THR A 748 10.90 -22.56 -50.60
CA THR A 748 9.49 -22.90 -50.56
C THR A 748 8.68 -21.98 -51.50
N ALA A 749 8.90 -20.67 -51.41
CA ALA A 749 8.24 -19.67 -52.25
C ALA A 749 8.55 -19.92 -53.76
N ARG A 750 9.83 -20.16 -54.11
CA ARG A 750 10.21 -20.48 -55.53
C ARG A 750 9.57 -21.78 -56.04
N ARG A 751 9.51 -22.83 -55.19
CA ARG A 751 8.86 -24.09 -55.51
C ARG A 751 7.37 -23.91 -55.83
N VAL A 752 6.67 -23.05 -55.05
CA VAL A 752 5.27 -22.73 -55.26
C VAL A 752 5.07 -21.89 -56.53
N LEU A 753 5.89 -20.86 -56.73
CA LEU A 753 5.91 -20.02 -57.93
C LEU A 753 6.13 -20.82 -59.22
N GLY A 754 6.97 -21.88 -59.19
CA GLY A 754 7.22 -22.74 -60.32
C GLY A 754 6.03 -23.64 -60.74
N LYS A 755 4.97 -23.70 -59.89
CA LYS A 755 3.72 -24.45 -60.16
C LYS A 755 2.57 -23.54 -60.60
N LEU A 756 2.72 -22.22 -60.49
CA LEU A 756 1.82 -21.16 -60.95
C LEU A 756 2.10 -20.74 -62.37
#